data_b4115fe8f8db486b51c639d53b5709a5
#
_entry.id   b4115fe8f8db486b51c639d53b5709a5
#
_cell.length_a   1.000
_cell.length_b   1.000
_cell.length_c   1.000
_cell.angle_alpha   90.00
_cell.angle_beta   90.00
_cell.angle_gamma   90.00
#
_symmetry.space_group_name_H-M   'P 1'
#
loop_
_entity.id
_entity.type
_entity.pdbx_description
1 polymer ?
#
loop_
_entity_poly.entity_id
_entity_poly.type
_entity_poly.pdbx_seq_one_letter_code
_entity_poly.pdbx_strand_id
1 'polypeptide(L)'
;MKRWIWVTVLEIILGSLILFESSFLLKGIYVLIGIWTFVLHFRSKEQLFWVFMILIFVGLRSYQVYHPTVVPEGELVGIIRLNRDDLKINGDFVTGIAELELTSSNHQVLFQYKMHSEKERALFEEEEADLTLSVIGKSKPVNEPKNRGDFNAPSYYRSIGILRMFEVKGFKRLVNKPSWMSLFQNLRRIFYLKINKQPESFVRTYALLLLFGKTKDADATVIQHYKRLGIMHVLAISGLHITLFIHMLEKVLWKWKITRETSVAVIIIGLVIYGYFIHWNISGTRAILMYVLAQSSKKFHWKLSTSDCLGILFLLSLFYRTSIIENVAFQLSYGLTAILLLTSYFAEHNLQGKWKKTIWIAFLTPIIALPLICHYFFTWNLLSVLLAGLVVLLFESILIPGILLYALAVVIKWVWISNGIVFFLDALLNGLNHIFAFCEQFLFLRFTFGTWSTIAWILYWIMIYVALVCYEKSCFRPYSSVVFSIASCLIALSIPYHLHEQIIFLSTGSQVSVLYIPKGFNQATLIVRGEISFADSKGNGIRKQSFSKAITNNILVEGISQLDSIVLTNASLEDSDDLKELIQDFSVSEVVVSKNPSEKRDFGELDVLTQYQEIGERQLLSGVKWELIPANGSKKEVQSSMFTIQGERILIVED
;
A
#
# COMPACT_ATOMS: atom_id res chain seq x y z
N MET A 1 21.59 18.68 22.81
CA MET A 1 20.92 18.91 21.53
C MET A 1 20.37 17.64 20.88
N LYS A 2 21.02 16.49 20.98
CA LYS A 2 20.66 15.24 20.26
C LYS A 2 19.33 14.55 20.65
N ARG A 3 18.71 14.85 21.80
CA ARG A 3 17.44 14.24 22.23
C ARG A 3 16.17 15.02 21.83
N TRP A 4 16.33 16.23 21.30
CA TRP A 4 15.25 17.20 21.15
C TRP A 4 14.47 17.07 19.84
N ILE A 5 15.15 16.73 18.73
CA ILE A 5 14.50 16.64 17.42
C ILE A 5 13.43 15.53 17.43
N TRP A 6 13.69 14.40 18.14
CA TRP A 6 12.71 13.31 18.23
C TRP A 6 11.47 13.67 19.04
N VAL A 7 11.64 14.42 20.14
CA VAL A 7 10.49 14.87 20.94
C VAL A 7 9.66 15.84 20.12
N THR A 8 10.32 16.77 19.43
CA THR A 8 9.63 17.73 18.54
C THR A 8 8.92 17.03 17.38
N VAL A 9 9.55 16.03 16.77
CA VAL A 9 8.93 15.20 15.72
C VAL A 9 7.72 14.45 16.26
N LEU A 10 7.83 13.85 17.45
CA LEU A 10 6.71 13.15 18.09
C LEU A 10 5.55 14.10 18.40
N GLU A 11 5.83 15.30 18.92
CA GLU A 11 4.82 16.32 19.22
C GLU A 11 4.15 16.85 17.96
N ILE A 12 4.89 17.01 16.86
CA ILE A 12 4.34 17.41 15.57
C ILE A 12 3.48 16.31 14.96
N ILE A 13 3.91 15.03 15.08
CA ILE A 13 3.09 13.88 14.66
C ILE A 13 1.79 13.86 15.46
N LEU A 14 1.88 13.98 16.78
CA LEU A 14 0.73 14.00 17.67
C LEU A 14 -0.16 15.21 17.38
N GLY A 15 0.41 16.38 17.21
CA GLY A 15 -0.31 17.60 16.91
C GLY A 15 -1.03 17.57 15.56
N SER A 16 -0.41 16.97 14.54
CA SER A 16 -1.04 16.82 13.22
C SER A 16 -2.15 15.77 13.24
N LEU A 17 -1.97 14.66 13.95
CA LEU A 17 -3.03 13.65 14.15
C LEU A 17 -4.24 14.23 14.88
N ILE A 18 -4.03 15.14 15.84
CA ILE A 18 -5.10 15.84 16.57
C ILE A 18 -5.97 16.69 15.63
N LEU A 19 -5.36 17.36 14.67
CA LEU A 19 -6.08 18.26 13.76
C LEU A 19 -6.92 17.50 12.72
N PHE A 20 -6.58 16.26 12.42
CA PHE A 20 -7.05 15.63 11.19
C PHE A 20 -8.17 14.60 11.32
N GLU A 21 -8.29 13.77 12.37
CA GLU A 21 -9.27 12.67 12.31
C GLU A 21 -9.89 12.18 13.64
N SER A 22 -9.58 12.75 14.78
CA SER A 22 -9.94 12.09 16.03
C SER A 22 -11.19 12.65 16.72
N SER A 23 -11.87 11.77 17.47
CA SER A 23 -12.92 12.17 18.41
C SER A 23 -12.39 13.18 19.43
N PHE A 24 -13.27 14.04 19.96
CA PHE A 24 -12.92 15.09 20.93
C PHE A 24 -12.09 14.55 22.12
N LEU A 25 -12.39 13.34 22.55
CA LEU A 25 -11.72 12.68 23.67
C LEU A 25 -10.27 12.32 23.35
N LEU A 26 -10.00 11.84 22.13
CA LEU A 26 -8.64 11.56 21.63
C LEU A 26 -7.81 12.83 21.50
N LYS A 27 -8.41 13.91 20.99
CA LYS A 27 -7.76 15.23 20.95
C LYS A 27 -7.30 15.65 22.36
N GLY A 28 -8.13 15.46 23.38
CA GLY A 28 -7.79 15.77 24.77
C GLY A 28 -6.62 14.92 25.28
N ILE A 29 -6.59 13.64 25.01
CA ILE A 29 -5.49 12.75 25.42
C ILE A 29 -4.17 13.14 24.75
N TYR A 30 -4.18 13.45 23.46
CA TYR A 30 -2.99 13.89 22.74
C TYR A 30 -2.44 15.23 23.27
N VAL A 31 -3.34 16.18 23.57
CA VAL A 31 -2.95 17.45 24.21
C VAL A 31 -2.28 17.20 25.56
N LEU A 32 -2.84 16.30 26.39
CA LEU A 32 -2.27 15.93 27.68
C LEU A 32 -0.90 15.26 27.55
N ILE A 33 -0.73 14.35 26.59
CA ILE A 33 0.57 13.72 26.29
C ILE A 33 1.57 14.76 25.82
N GLY A 34 1.16 15.67 24.93
CA GLY A 34 2.00 16.79 24.50
C GLY A 34 2.43 17.69 25.65
N ILE A 35 1.52 18.08 26.52
CA ILE A 35 1.83 18.87 27.73
C ILE A 35 2.78 18.09 28.65
N TRP A 36 2.57 16.81 28.86
CA TRP A 36 3.39 15.97 29.71
C TRP A 36 4.82 15.78 29.18
N THR A 37 4.99 15.48 27.89
CA THR A 37 6.31 15.43 27.24
C THR A 37 7.01 16.77 27.28
N PHE A 38 6.26 17.84 27.08
CA PHE A 38 6.70 19.21 27.21
C PHE A 38 7.27 19.51 28.61
N VAL A 39 6.52 19.23 29.67
CA VAL A 39 6.93 19.48 31.06
C VAL A 39 8.19 18.67 31.45
N LEU A 40 8.31 17.43 30.95
CA LEU A 40 9.43 16.56 31.28
C LEU A 40 10.74 16.92 30.56
N HIS A 41 10.69 17.51 29.40
CA HIS A 41 11.87 17.64 28.53
C HIS A 41 12.36 19.05 28.34
N PHE A 42 11.56 20.08 28.59
CA PHE A 42 11.95 21.47 28.36
C PHE A 42 12.66 22.12 29.56
N ARG A 43 13.97 22.32 29.41
CA ARG A 43 14.81 23.00 30.41
C ARG A 43 15.21 24.42 30.01
N SER A 44 14.96 24.87 28.77
CA SER A 44 15.34 26.22 28.32
C SER A 44 14.21 26.95 27.60
N LYS A 45 14.10 28.27 27.85
CA LYS A 45 13.10 29.16 27.23
C LYS A 45 13.26 29.26 25.71
N GLU A 46 14.49 29.14 25.19
CA GLU A 46 14.78 29.21 23.76
C GLU A 46 14.21 28.02 23.00
N GLN A 47 14.32 26.81 23.57
CA GLN A 47 13.78 25.60 22.96
C GLN A 47 12.25 25.66 22.89
N LEU A 48 11.63 26.17 23.94
CA LEU A 48 10.20 26.40 24.05
C LEU A 48 9.70 27.34 22.92
N PHE A 49 10.43 28.41 22.69
CA PHE A 49 10.11 29.37 21.62
C PHE A 49 10.12 28.71 20.25
N TRP A 50 11.16 27.92 19.93
CA TRP A 50 11.25 27.27 18.62
C TRP A 50 10.15 26.23 18.39
N VAL A 51 9.79 25.45 19.40
CA VAL A 51 8.68 24.48 19.30
C VAL A 51 7.36 25.18 19.08
N PHE A 52 7.10 26.25 19.81
CA PHE A 52 5.88 27.05 19.65
C PHE A 52 5.80 27.65 18.24
N MET A 53 6.90 28.18 17.70
CA MET A 53 6.97 28.69 16.34
C MET A 53 6.71 27.61 15.29
N ILE A 54 7.26 26.40 15.47
CA ILE A 54 7.03 25.27 14.57
C ILE A 54 5.55 24.85 14.62
N LEU A 55 4.96 24.75 15.82
CA LEU A 55 3.54 24.39 15.97
C LEU A 55 2.61 25.41 15.31
N ILE A 56 2.87 26.70 15.53
CA ILE A 56 2.10 27.77 14.85
C ILE A 56 2.24 27.63 13.33
N PHE A 57 3.46 27.44 12.83
CA PHE A 57 3.69 27.35 11.40
C PHE A 57 2.99 26.12 10.79
N VAL A 58 3.12 24.95 11.43
CA VAL A 58 2.44 23.73 10.99
C VAL A 58 0.92 23.91 11.06
N GLY A 59 0.41 24.55 12.11
CA GLY A 59 -1.01 24.87 12.26
C GLY A 59 -1.52 25.78 11.15
N LEU A 60 -0.80 26.88 10.84
CA LEU A 60 -1.15 27.79 9.76
C LEU A 60 -1.10 27.11 8.39
N ARG A 61 -0.07 26.32 8.14
CA ARG A 61 0.04 25.53 6.90
C ARG A 61 -1.06 24.48 6.78
N SER A 62 -1.39 23.80 7.87
CA SER A 62 -2.51 22.86 7.90
C SER A 62 -3.81 23.56 7.55
N TYR A 63 -4.07 24.73 8.18
CA TYR A 63 -5.25 25.52 7.86
C TYR A 63 -5.32 25.90 6.36
N GLN A 64 -4.19 26.30 5.74
CA GLN A 64 -4.13 26.59 4.31
C GLN A 64 -4.40 25.36 3.43
N VAL A 65 -3.96 24.18 3.85
CA VAL A 65 -4.20 22.91 3.11
C VAL A 65 -5.66 22.48 3.21
N TYR A 66 -6.33 22.76 4.35
CA TYR A 66 -7.74 22.42 4.54
C TYR A 66 -8.71 23.48 4.02
N HIS A 67 -8.23 24.71 3.81
CA HIS A 67 -8.98 25.79 3.15
C HIS A 67 -8.23 26.28 1.91
N PRO A 68 -7.98 25.41 0.91
CA PRO A 68 -7.25 25.80 -0.27
C PRO A 68 -8.07 26.71 -1.18
N THR A 69 -7.38 27.44 -2.06
CA THR A 69 -8.01 27.98 -3.26
C THR A 69 -8.48 26.80 -4.12
N VAL A 70 -9.72 26.44 -3.98
CA VAL A 70 -10.29 25.25 -4.62
C VAL A 70 -10.60 25.54 -6.07
N VAL A 71 -10.30 24.59 -6.96
CA VAL A 71 -10.87 24.62 -8.32
C VAL A 71 -12.38 24.76 -8.18
N PRO A 72 -13.02 25.75 -8.82
CA PRO A 72 -14.48 25.95 -8.70
C PRO A 72 -15.24 24.68 -9.05
N GLU A 73 -16.40 24.48 -8.40
CA GLU A 73 -17.30 23.41 -8.76
C GLU A 73 -18.05 23.77 -10.03
N GLY A 74 -18.31 22.79 -10.86
CA GLY A 74 -19.10 22.99 -12.07
C GLY A 74 -18.34 22.69 -13.35
N GLU A 75 -18.90 23.17 -14.45
CA GLU A 75 -18.28 23.01 -15.77
C GLU A 75 -17.19 24.07 -15.97
N LEU A 76 -16.02 23.61 -16.36
CA LEU A 76 -14.84 24.42 -16.59
C LEU A 76 -14.21 24.07 -17.94
N VAL A 77 -13.57 25.07 -18.52
CA VAL A 77 -12.75 24.93 -19.71
C VAL A 77 -11.32 25.27 -19.32
N GLY A 78 -10.38 24.45 -19.73
CA GLY A 78 -8.96 24.66 -19.41
C GLY A 78 -8.03 23.83 -20.28
N ILE A 79 -6.74 23.97 -20.00
CA ILE A 79 -5.71 23.16 -20.63
C ILE A 79 -5.22 22.16 -19.62
N ILE A 80 -5.21 20.88 -19.98
CA ILE A 80 -4.68 19.80 -19.14
C ILE A 80 -3.37 19.30 -19.75
N ARG A 81 -2.35 19.21 -18.90
CA ARG A 81 -1.08 18.53 -19.19
C ARG A 81 -1.06 17.20 -18.46
N LEU A 82 -0.99 16.13 -19.24
CA LEU A 82 -0.97 14.76 -18.75
C LEU A 82 0.43 14.19 -18.92
N ASN A 83 1.00 13.73 -17.84
CA ASN A 83 2.18 12.89 -17.90
C ASN A 83 1.71 11.45 -18.16
N ARG A 84 2.18 10.86 -19.23
CA ARG A 84 1.78 9.51 -19.63
C ARG A 84 2.09 8.43 -18.59
N ASP A 85 3.19 8.58 -17.88
CA ASP A 85 3.58 7.62 -16.86
C ASP A 85 2.58 7.50 -15.71
N ASP A 86 1.77 8.55 -15.49
CA ASP A 86 0.75 8.61 -14.45
C ASP A 86 -0.63 8.13 -14.92
N LEU A 87 -0.79 7.87 -16.23
CA LEU A 87 -2.04 7.41 -16.79
C LEU A 87 -2.31 5.94 -16.45
N LYS A 88 -3.52 5.67 -16.04
CA LYS A 88 -4.05 4.34 -15.77
C LYS A 88 -5.30 4.13 -16.61
N ILE A 89 -5.25 3.15 -17.50
CA ILE A 89 -6.39 2.74 -18.32
C ILE A 89 -7.02 1.53 -17.64
N ASN A 90 -8.32 1.60 -17.41
CA ASN A 90 -9.09 0.52 -16.83
C ASN A 90 -10.44 0.40 -17.56
N GLY A 91 -10.55 -0.60 -18.43
CA GLY A 91 -11.69 -0.71 -19.34
C GLY A 91 -11.76 0.51 -20.25
N ASP A 92 -12.91 1.17 -20.23
CA ASP A 92 -13.15 2.37 -21.05
C ASP A 92 -12.72 3.68 -20.36
N PHE A 93 -12.17 3.59 -19.14
CA PHE A 93 -11.80 4.77 -18.37
C PHE A 93 -10.30 5.00 -18.35
N VAL A 94 -9.89 6.24 -18.61
CA VAL A 94 -8.54 6.73 -18.38
C VAL A 94 -8.54 7.61 -17.15
N THR A 95 -7.64 7.34 -16.22
CA THR A 95 -7.44 8.14 -15.00
C THR A 95 -5.97 8.47 -14.85
N GLY A 96 -5.65 9.62 -14.27
CA GLY A 96 -4.26 9.99 -14.03
C GLY A 96 -4.14 11.31 -13.29
N ILE A 97 -2.92 11.66 -12.93
CA ILE A 97 -2.61 12.96 -12.34
C ILE A 97 -2.36 13.94 -13.49
N ALA A 98 -2.97 15.12 -13.41
CA ALA A 98 -2.88 16.14 -14.43
C ALA A 98 -2.66 17.53 -13.83
N GLU A 99 -1.97 18.38 -14.58
CA GLU A 99 -1.93 19.81 -14.30
C GLU A 99 -3.02 20.50 -15.13
N LEU A 100 -4.01 21.05 -14.43
CA LEU A 100 -5.08 21.86 -15.03
C LEU A 100 -4.68 23.33 -14.99
N GLU A 101 -4.47 23.92 -16.15
CA GLU A 101 -4.20 25.33 -16.35
C GLU A 101 -5.52 26.04 -16.65
N LEU A 102 -5.98 26.85 -15.69
CA LEU A 102 -7.09 27.78 -15.84
C LEU A 102 -6.53 29.17 -16.13
N THR A 103 -7.36 30.10 -16.58
CA THR A 103 -6.97 31.47 -16.93
C THR A 103 -6.25 32.22 -15.81
N SER A 104 -6.48 31.83 -14.54
CA SER A 104 -5.93 32.54 -13.37
C SER A 104 -4.99 31.70 -12.50
N SER A 105 -4.91 30.39 -12.70
CA SER A 105 -4.14 29.52 -11.79
C SER A 105 -3.92 28.11 -12.35
N ASN A 106 -2.83 27.50 -11.90
CA ASN A 106 -2.52 26.10 -12.20
C ASN A 106 -2.84 25.23 -10.99
N HIS A 107 -3.54 24.13 -11.22
CA HIS A 107 -3.93 23.19 -10.18
C HIS A 107 -3.59 21.74 -10.58
N GLN A 108 -3.14 20.96 -9.62
CA GLN A 108 -3.09 19.51 -9.80
C GLN A 108 -4.46 18.90 -9.55
N VAL A 109 -4.94 18.10 -10.49
CA VAL A 109 -6.25 17.43 -10.43
C VAL A 109 -6.14 15.96 -10.78
N LEU A 110 -7.07 15.16 -10.28
CA LEU A 110 -7.26 13.80 -10.71
C LEU A 110 -8.05 13.82 -12.02
N PHE A 111 -7.39 13.58 -13.14
CA PHE A 111 -8.01 13.47 -14.44
C PHE A 111 -8.80 12.17 -14.56
N GLN A 112 -10.02 12.25 -15.07
CA GLN A 112 -10.84 11.11 -15.44
C GLN A 112 -11.54 11.38 -16.77
N TYR A 113 -11.40 10.45 -17.72
CA TYR A 113 -12.07 10.49 -18.99
C TYR A 113 -12.61 9.11 -19.35
N LYS A 114 -13.81 9.07 -19.94
CA LYS A 114 -14.40 7.87 -20.55
C LYS A 114 -14.15 7.89 -22.04
N MET A 115 -13.44 6.89 -22.53
CA MET A 115 -13.17 6.71 -23.97
C MET A 115 -14.45 6.23 -24.67
N HIS A 116 -14.73 6.81 -25.83
CA HIS A 116 -15.92 6.49 -26.62
C HIS A 116 -15.58 5.81 -27.96
N SER A 117 -14.30 5.75 -28.32
CA SER A 117 -13.86 5.17 -29.59
C SER A 117 -12.50 4.48 -29.48
N GLU A 118 -12.27 3.50 -30.34
CA GLU A 118 -10.98 2.82 -30.49
C GLU A 118 -9.83 3.80 -30.83
N LYS A 119 -10.12 4.87 -31.53
CA LYS A 119 -9.13 5.92 -31.87
C LYS A 119 -8.68 6.68 -30.64
N GLU A 120 -9.60 6.95 -29.71
CA GLU A 120 -9.26 7.58 -28.42
C GLU A 120 -8.46 6.62 -27.54
N ARG A 121 -8.81 5.34 -27.58
CA ARG A 121 -8.05 4.30 -26.88
C ARG A 121 -6.61 4.23 -27.38
N ALA A 122 -6.40 4.18 -28.69
CA ALA A 122 -5.08 4.21 -29.32
C ALA A 122 -4.29 5.47 -28.94
N LEU A 123 -4.94 6.64 -28.86
CA LEU A 123 -4.32 7.89 -28.42
C LEU A 123 -3.73 7.76 -27.00
N PHE A 124 -4.48 7.17 -26.06
CA PHE A 124 -4.02 7.00 -24.68
C PHE A 124 -3.14 5.77 -24.46
N GLU A 125 -3.19 4.76 -25.30
CA GLU A 125 -2.37 3.53 -25.20
C GLU A 125 -1.06 3.60 -25.97
N GLU A 126 -1.07 4.12 -27.20
CA GLU A 126 0.05 4.02 -28.14
C GLU A 126 0.91 5.28 -28.23
N GLU A 127 0.35 6.45 -27.90
CA GLU A 127 1.09 7.68 -28.04
C GLU A 127 2.29 7.76 -27.10
N GLU A 128 3.41 8.14 -27.70
CA GLU A 128 4.68 8.11 -27.01
C GLU A 128 5.00 9.38 -26.21
N ALA A 129 4.33 10.50 -26.41
CA ALA A 129 4.63 11.78 -25.76
C ALA A 129 3.63 12.15 -24.66
N ASP A 130 4.04 13.04 -23.75
CA ASP A 130 3.12 13.69 -22.82
C ASP A 130 2.00 14.38 -23.62
N LEU A 131 0.79 14.35 -23.10
CA LEU A 131 -0.38 14.88 -23.78
C LEU A 131 -0.75 16.25 -23.23
N THR A 132 -0.89 17.23 -24.11
CA THR A 132 -1.51 18.52 -23.78
C THR A 132 -2.86 18.59 -24.47
N LEU A 133 -3.91 18.72 -23.67
CA LEU A 133 -5.30 18.71 -24.13
C LEU A 133 -6.02 19.98 -23.72
N SER A 134 -6.73 20.61 -24.65
CA SER A 134 -7.78 21.57 -24.30
C SER A 134 -9.04 20.78 -23.96
N VAL A 135 -9.58 20.99 -22.76
CA VAL A 135 -10.64 20.14 -22.21
C VAL A 135 -11.83 20.95 -21.74
N ILE A 136 -13.00 20.32 -21.88
CA ILE A 136 -14.25 20.77 -21.26
C ILE A 136 -14.67 19.66 -20.30
N GLY A 137 -14.89 19.98 -19.05
CA GLY A 137 -15.23 18.97 -18.05
C GLY A 137 -15.84 19.55 -16.80
N LYS A 138 -16.12 18.66 -15.83
CA LYS A 138 -16.74 19.02 -14.57
C LYS A 138 -15.79 18.72 -13.41
N SER A 139 -15.58 19.71 -12.55
CA SER A 139 -14.85 19.54 -11.30
C SER A 139 -15.77 18.95 -10.24
N LYS A 140 -15.32 17.84 -9.62
CA LYS A 140 -16.03 17.11 -8.55
C LYS A 140 -15.08 16.81 -7.38
N PRO A 141 -15.58 16.60 -6.17
CA PRO A 141 -14.76 16.02 -5.09
C PRO A 141 -14.28 14.61 -5.50
N VAL A 142 -13.17 14.19 -4.94
CA VAL A 142 -12.69 12.80 -5.09
C VAL A 142 -13.66 11.88 -4.35
N ASN A 143 -14.00 10.75 -4.98
CA ASN A 143 -14.98 9.81 -4.41
C ASN A 143 -14.49 9.24 -3.08
N GLU A 144 -15.39 9.26 -2.09
CA GLU A 144 -15.15 8.64 -0.78
C GLU A 144 -15.22 7.10 -0.86
N PRO A 145 -14.51 6.39 0.03
CA PRO A 145 -14.63 4.94 0.14
C PRO A 145 -16.05 4.56 0.51
N LYS A 146 -16.59 3.50 -0.12
CA LYS A 146 -17.95 3.02 0.15
C LYS A 146 -17.99 2.04 1.32
N ASN A 147 -16.91 1.27 1.50
CA ASN A 147 -16.77 0.31 2.57
C ASN A 147 -15.56 0.65 3.44
N ARG A 148 -15.54 0.10 4.64
CA ARG A 148 -14.53 0.39 5.67
C ARG A 148 -13.10 -0.02 5.28
N GLY A 149 -12.95 -1.10 4.50
CA GLY A 149 -11.66 -1.60 4.01
C GLY A 149 -11.25 -1.06 2.64
N ASP A 150 -12.07 -0.20 2.02
CA ASP A 150 -11.75 0.37 0.73
C ASP A 150 -10.61 1.39 0.83
N PHE A 151 -9.91 1.56 -0.28
CA PHE A 151 -8.85 2.55 -0.38
C PHE A 151 -9.40 3.98 -0.20
N ASN A 152 -8.87 4.70 0.79
CA ASN A 152 -9.24 6.09 1.04
C ASN A 152 -8.60 7.02 0.00
N ALA A 153 -9.25 7.14 -1.15
CA ALA A 153 -8.79 7.96 -2.26
C ALA A 153 -8.69 9.46 -1.90
N PRO A 154 -9.67 10.09 -1.21
CA PRO A 154 -9.55 11.49 -0.80
C PRO A 154 -8.30 11.77 0.04
N SER A 155 -8.00 10.95 1.04
CA SER A 155 -6.82 11.09 1.89
C SER A 155 -5.53 10.93 1.08
N TYR A 156 -5.44 9.89 0.26
CA TYR A 156 -4.28 9.65 -0.60
C TYR A 156 -4.03 10.82 -1.56
N TYR A 157 -5.04 11.25 -2.30
CA TYR A 157 -4.86 12.33 -3.29
C TYR A 157 -4.57 13.68 -2.60
N ARG A 158 -5.17 13.96 -1.44
CA ARG A 158 -4.85 15.14 -0.63
C ARG A 158 -3.38 15.12 -0.19
N SER A 159 -2.86 13.96 0.19
CA SER A 159 -1.46 13.81 0.60
C SER A 159 -0.46 14.18 -0.49
N ILE A 160 -0.83 14.05 -1.75
CA ILE A 160 -0.04 14.46 -2.91
C ILE A 160 -0.47 15.83 -3.49
N GLY A 161 -1.44 16.52 -2.84
CA GLY A 161 -1.88 17.88 -3.16
C GLY A 161 -2.99 17.97 -4.19
N ILE A 162 -3.68 16.87 -4.44
CA ILE A 162 -4.82 16.81 -5.34
C ILE A 162 -6.10 16.80 -4.50
N LEU A 163 -6.96 17.79 -4.70
CA LEU A 163 -8.17 17.98 -3.92
C LEU A 163 -9.44 17.70 -4.72
N ARG A 164 -9.33 17.76 -6.03
CA ARG A 164 -10.46 17.64 -6.94
C ARG A 164 -10.20 16.62 -8.05
N MET A 165 -11.26 15.96 -8.44
CA MET A 165 -11.33 15.15 -9.65
C MET A 165 -11.93 15.99 -10.77
N PHE A 166 -11.31 15.95 -11.94
CA PHE A 166 -11.79 16.61 -13.14
C PHE A 166 -12.27 15.57 -14.15
N GLU A 167 -13.59 15.46 -14.27
CA GLU A 167 -14.24 14.55 -15.19
C GLU A 167 -14.39 15.24 -16.55
N VAL A 168 -13.59 14.81 -17.52
CA VAL A 168 -13.58 15.37 -18.87
C VAL A 168 -14.74 14.83 -19.67
N LYS A 169 -15.48 15.73 -20.32
CA LYS A 169 -16.58 15.40 -21.24
C LYS A 169 -16.10 15.36 -22.71
N GLY A 170 -15.16 16.22 -23.06
CA GLY A 170 -14.58 16.29 -24.37
C GLY A 170 -13.22 16.98 -24.37
N PHE A 171 -12.40 16.65 -25.33
CA PHE A 171 -11.07 17.23 -25.44
C PHE A 171 -10.67 17.51 -26.88
N LYS A 172 -9.71 18.44 -27.05
CA LYS A 172 -9.01 18.70 -28.31
C LYS A 172 -7.52 18.64 -28.03
N ARG A 173 -6.78 17.88 -28.82
CA ARG A 173 -5.32 17.78 -28.68
C ARG A 173 -4.66 19.08 -29.07
N LEU A 174 -3.68 19.50 -28.29
CA LEU A 174 -2.79 20.62 -28.57
C LEU A 174 -1.38 20.11 -28.86
N VAL A 175 -0.62 20.91 -29.60
CA VAL A 175 0.79 20.58 -29.88
C VAL A 175 1.63 20.84 -28.62
N ASN A 176 2.40 19.84 -28.21
CA ASN A 176 3.28 19.94 -27.05
C ASN A 176 4.49 20.83 -27.37
N LYS A 177 4.82 21.74 -26.43
CA LYS A 177 6.10 22.45 -26.47
C LYS A 177 7.16 21.60 -25.78
N PRO A 178 8.32 21.34 -26.41
CA PRO A 178 9.39 20.59 -25.78
C PRO A 178 9.91 21.36 -24.57
N SER A 179 10.05 20.65 -23.42
CA SER A 179 10.66 21.17 -22.20
C SER A 179 11.95 20.39 -21.93
N TRP A 180 12.95 21.03 -21.29
CA TRP A 180 14.17 20.32 -20.86
C TRP A 180 13.84 19.14 -19.93
N MET A 181 12.77 19.24 -19.15
CA MET A 181 12.29 18.18 -18.25
C MET A 181 11.77 16.97 -19.05
N SER A 182 11.21 17.19 -20.25
CA SER A 182 10.78 16.11 -21.12
C SER A 182 11.92 15.23 -21.65
N LEU A 183 13.18 15.73 -21.64
CA LEU A 183 14.34 14.92 -22.03
C LEU A 183 14.58 13.77 -21.03
N PHE A 184 14.50 14.04 -19.73
CA PHE A 184 14.67 13.00 -18.70
C PHE A 184 13.52 12.01 -18.68
N GLN A 185 12.29 12.49 -18.89
CA GLN A 185 11.10 11.65 -19.04
C GLN A 185 11.23 10.75 -20.26
N ASN A 186 11.68 11.31 -21.39
CA ASN A 186 11.92 10.54 -22.61
C ASN A 186 13.03 9.50 -22.44
N LEU A 187 14.14 9.83 -21.74
CA LEU A 187 15.19 8.86 -21.45
C LEU A 187 14.63 7.70 -20.62
N ARG A 188 13.97 7.98 -19.50
CA ARG A 188 13.36 6.95 -18.65
C ARG A 188 12.43 6.04 -19.46
N ARG A 189 11.63 6.64 -20.33
CA ARG A 189 10.71 5.93 -21.19
C ARG A 189 11.41 5.04 -22.21
N ILE A 190 12.46 5.54 -22.87
CA ILE A 190 13.25 4.73 -23.80
C ILE A 190 13.78 3.49 -23.09
N PHE A 191 14.28 3.63 -21.86
CA PHE A 191 14.73 2.51 -21.03
C PHE A 191 13.57 1.55 -20.74
N TYR A 192 12.42 2.08 -20.29
CA TYR A 192 11.24 1.29 -20.00
C TYR A 192 10.78 0.49 -21.23
N LEU A 193 10.59 1.15 -22.39
CA LEU A 193 10.13 0.51 -23.61
C LEU A 193 11.11 -0.56 -24.13
N LYS A 194 12.42 -0.32 -24.02
CA LYS A 194 13.42 -1.32 -24.41
C LYS A 194 13.36 -2.58 -23.54
N ILE A 195 13.14 -2.42 -22.23
CA ILE A 195 13.02 -3.55 -21.32
C ILE A 195 11.65 -4.21 -21.50
N ASN A 196 10.57 -3.45 -21.63
CA ASN A 196 9.22 -3.99 -21.77
C ASN A 196 9.02 -4.79 -23.09
N LYS A 197 9.75 -4.43 -24.15
CA LYS A 197 9.75 -5.16 -25.44
C LYS A 197 10.56 -6.46 -25.43
N GLN A 198 11.29 -6.76 -24.35
CA GLN A 198 12.00 -8.03 -24.23
C GLN A 198 11.02 -9.20 -24.04
N PRO A 199 11.41 -10.44 -24.38
CA PRO A 199 10.60 -11.62 -24.11
C PRO A 199 10.19 -11.72 -22.64
N GLU A 200 9.06 -12.34 -22.39
CA GLU A 200 8.58 -12.56 -21.02
C GLU A 200 9.57 -13.40 -20.24
N SER A 201 9.97 -12.89 -19.08
CA SER A 201 10.89 -13.53 -18.15
C SER A 201 10.73 -12.93 -16.75
N PHE A 202 11.14 -13.68 -15.74
CA PHE A 202 11.15 -13.14 -14.37
C PHE A 202 12.05 -11.92 -14.25
N VAL A 203 13.21 -11.94 -14.91
CA VAL A 203 14.15 -10.79 -14.90
C VAL A 203 13.49 -9.54 -15.46
N ARG A 204 12.72 -9.64 -16.57
CA ARG A 204 11.95 -8.52 -17.11
C ARG A 204 10.94 -8.00 -16.08
N THR A 205 10.17 -8.90 -15.45
CA THR A 205 9.19 -8.56 -14.41
C THR A 205 9.84 -7.80 -13.25
N TYR A 206 10.94 -8.34 -12.71
CA TYR A 206 11.66 -7.67 -11.61
C TYR A 206 12.35 -6.37 -12.04
N ALA A 207 12.81 -6.26 -13.28
CA ALA A 207 13.37 -5.01 -13.81
C ALA A 207 12.29 -3.92 -13.90
N LEU A 208 11.08 -4.25 -14.34
CA LEU A 208 9.94 -3.31 -14.40
C LEU A 208 9.51 -2.87 -12.99
N LEU A 209 9.48 -3.79 -12.02
CA LEU A 209 9.13 -3.49 -10.63
C LEU A 209 10.19 -2.64 -9.93
N LEU A 210 11.48 -3.05 -9.99
CA LEU A 210 12.54 -2.46 -9.19
C LEU A 210 13.16 -1.19 -9.78
N LEU A 211 13.13 -1.02 -11.11
CA LEU A 211 13.68 0.18 -11.76
C LEU A 211 12.62 1.25 -12.01
N PHE A 212 11.38 0.83 -12.30
CA PHE A 212 10.33 1.76 -12.72
C PHE A 212 9.11 1.80 -11.79
N GLY A 213 8.97 0.86 -10.85
CA GLY A 213 7.81 0.74 -9.98
C GLY A 213 6.51 0.37 -10.72
N LYS A 214 6.61 -0.20 -11.93
CA LYS A 214 5.45 -0.56 -12.77
C LYS A 214 4.95 -1.96 -12.43
N THR A 215 3.83 -2.04 -11.70
CA THR A 215 3.21 -3.31 -11.30
C THR A 215 2.26 -3.89 -12.36
N LYS A 216 1.75 -3.06 -13.28
CA LYS A 216 0.77 -3.50 -14.28
C LYS A 216 1.35 -4.44 -15.33
N ASP A 217 2.63 -4.23 -15.67
CA ASP A 217 3.32 -4.98 -16.71
C ASP A 217 4.14 -6.14 -16.13
N ALA A 218 4.01 -6.36 -14.81
CA ALA A 218 4.66 -7.43 -14.09
C ALA A 218 3.75 -8.65 -14.00
N ASP A 219 4.35 -9.83 -13.90
CA ASP A 219 3.62 -11.06 -13.71
C ASP A 219 2.79 -11.02 -12.42
N ALA A 220 1.49 -11.27 -12.55
CA ALA A 220 0.56 -11.21 -11.43
C ALA A 220 0.86 -12.29 -10.38
N THR A 221 1.35 -13.45 -10.78
CA THR A 221 1.68 -14.57 -9.88
C THR A 221 2.82 -14.19 -8.93
N VAL A 222 3.85 -13.52 -9.45
CA VAL A 222 4.97 -13.01 -8.63
C VAL A 222 4.43 -12.03 -7.57
N ILE A 223 3.59 -11.08 -7.98
CA ILE A 223 3.05 -10.07 -7.05
C ILE A 223 2.19 -10.74 -5.97
N GLN A 224 1.39 -11.75 -6.33
CA GLN A 224 0.54 -12.49 -5.38
C GLN A 224 1.38 -13.23 -4.34
N HIS A 225 2.46 -13.94 -4.72
CA HIS A 225 3.36 -14.61 -3.78
C HIS A 225 3.92 -13.63 -2.73
N TYR A 226 4.45 -12.48 -3.18
CA TYR A 226 4.98 -11.47 -2.26
C TYR A 226 3.91 -10.86 -1.34
N LYS A 227 2.68 -10.67 -1.85
CA LYS A 227 1.56 -10.15 -1.08
C LYS A 227 1.12 -11.14 0.00
N ARG A 228 0.93 -12.45 -0.35
CA ARG A 228 0.50 -13.50 0.57
C ARG A 228 1.52 -13.77 1.67
N LEU A 229 2.80 -13.74 1.33
CA LEU A 229 3.88 -13.93 2.29
C LEU A 229 4.18 -12.67 3.13
N GLY A 230 3.54 -11.53 2.84
CA GLY A 230 3.73 -10.27 3.59
C GLY A 230 5.08 -9.57 3.32
N ILE A 231 5.77 -9.94 2.24
CA ILE A 231 7.08 -9.39 1.86
C ILE A 231 7.01 -8.43 0.67
N MET A 232 5.83 -7.91 0.36
CA MET A 232 5.60 -6.97 -0.75
C MET A 232 6.49 -5.71 -0.67
N HIS A 233 6.87 -5.31 0.53
CA HIS A 233 7.76 -4.19 0.78
C HIS A 233 9.18 -4.37 0.20
N VAL A 234 9.61 -5.60 -0.08
CA VAL A 234 10.90 -5.90 -0.72
C VAL A 234 10.87 -5.61 -2.21
N LEU A 235 9.72 -5.78 -2.88
CA LEU A 235 9.52 -5.41 -4.29
C LEU A 235 9.38 -3.90 -4.49
N ALA A 236 8.87 -3.19 -3.49
CA ALA A 236 8.77 -1.75 -3.57
C ALA A 236 10.16 -1.09 -3.49
N ILE A 237 10.38 -0.06 -4.30
CA ILE A 237 11.63 0.72 -4.25
C ILE A 237 11.79 1.32 -2.85
N SER A 238 12.76 0.82 -2.10
CA SER A 238 12.98 1.16 -0.70
C SER A 238 14.27 1.94 -0.46
N GLY A 239 14.42 2.47 0.76
CA GLY A 239 15.67 3.10 1.19
C GLY A 239 16.88 2.15 1.14
N LEU A 240 16.64 0.85 1.30
CA LEU A 240 17.66 -0.18 1.19
C LEU A 240 18.26 -0.23 -0.22
N HIS A 241 17.41 -0.23 -1.26
CA HIS A 241 17.87 -0.21 -2.67
C HIS A 241 18.76 1.00 -2.96
N ILE A 242 18.41 2.17 -2.42
CA ILE A 242 19.25 3.39 -2.54
C ILE A 242 20.60 3.19 -1.85
N THR A 243 20.61 2.64 -0.64
CA THR A 243 21.85 2.39 0.11
C THR A 243 22.77 1.41 -0.63
N LEU A 244 22.19 0.37 -1.23
CA LEU A 244 22.94 -0.59 -2.05
C LEU A 244 23.53 0.05 -3.30
N PHE A 245 22.74 0.84 -4.00
CA PHE A 245 23.22 1.59 -5.16
C PHE A 245 24.39 2.52 -4.79
N ILE A 246 24.30 3.20 -3.65
CA ILE A 246 25.39 4.02 -3.12
C ILE A 246 26.66 3.16 -2.88
N HIS A 247 26.53 2.06 -2.14
CA HIS A 247 27.67 1.19 -1.84
C HIS A 247 28.30 0.58 -3.09
N MET A 248 27.48 0.22 -4.08
CA MET A 248 27.98 -0.28 -5.36
C MET A 248 28.80 0.79 -6.10
N LEU A 249 28.28 2.01 -6.20
CA LEU A 249 28.98 3.14 -6.78
C LEU A 249 30.27 3.47 -6.01
N GLU A 250 30.20 3.53 -4.68
CA GLU A 250 31.40 3.76 -3.83
C GLU A 250 32.50 2.74 -4.12
N LYS A 251 32.17 1.44 -4.19
CA LYS A 251 33.13 0.38 -4.50
C LYS A 251 33.76 0.56 -5.89
N VAL A 252 32.97 0.90 -6.90
CA VAL A 252 33.46 1.13 -8.26
C VAL A 252 34.40 2.34 -8.31
N LEU A 253 33.97 3.47 -7.73
CA LEU A 253 34.73 4.71 -7.71
C LEU A 253 36.05 4.54 -6.92
N TRP A 254 36.01 3.82 -5.81
CA TRP A 254 37.22 3.50 -5.02
C TRP A 254 38.21 2.62 -5.79
N LYS A 255 37.72 1.64 -6.53
CA LYS A 255 38.55 0.80 -7.40
C LYS A 255 39.27 1.63 -8.47
N TRP A 256 38.65 2.71 -8.91
CA TRP A 256 39.26 3.67 -9.86
C TRP A 256 40.09 4.75 -9.17
N LYS A 257 40.33 4.61 -7.86
CA LYS A 257 41.19 5.54 -7.06
C LYS A 257 40.70 7.00 -7.12
N ILE A 258 39.37 7.22 -7.27
CA ILE A 258 38.77 8.54 -7.27
C ILE A 258 38.76 9.08 -5.84
N THR A 259 39.06 10.38 -5.67
CA THR A 259 39.04 11.02 -4.35
C THR A 259 37.67 10.95 -3.71
N ARG A 260 37.60 10.99 -2.38
CA ARG A 260 36.35 10.88 -1.63
C ARG A 260 35.37 12.00 -1.96
N GLU A 261 35.87 13.23 -2.10
CA GLU A 261 35.03 14.41 -2.41
C GLU A 261 34.38 14.27 -3.79
N THR A 262 35.18 13.88 -4.80
CA THR A 262 34.67 13.62 -6.15
C THR A 262 33.72 12.45 -6.17
N SER A 263 33.99 11.38 -5.43
CA SER A 263 33.11 10.23 -5.32
C SER A 263 31.74 10.62 -4.75
N VAL A 264 31.71 11.43 -3.68
CA VAL A 264 30.45 11.93 -3.10
C VAL A 264 29.68 12.77 -4.12
N ALA A 265 30.34 13.65 -4.86
CA ALA A 265 29.68 14.47 -5.88
C ALA A 265 29.09 13.60 -7.02
N VAL A 266 29.85 12.62 -7.52
CA VAL A 266 29.38 11.69 -8.57
C VAL A 266 28.19 10.87 -8.07
N ILE A 267 28.23 10.38 -6.82
CA ILE A 267 27.13 9.62 -6.22
C ILE A 267 25.90 10.50 -6.10
N ILE A 268 25.99 11.74 -5.61
CA ILE A 268 24.85 12.65 -5.50
C ILE A 268 24.22 12.89 -6.87
N ILE A 269 25.02 13.14 -7.91
CA ILE A 269 24.51 13.31 -9.28
C ILE A 269 23.79 12.01 -9.75
N GLY A 270 24.41 10.86 -9.54
CA GLY A 270 23.81 9.56 -9.87
C GLY A 270 22.48 9.33 -9.13
N LEU A 271 22.39 9.72 -7.85
CA LEU A 271 21.18 9.60 -7.05
C LEU A 271 20.08 10.56 -7.51
N VAL A 272 20.43 11.77 -7.95
CA VAL A 272 19.46 12.71 -8.54
C VAL A 272 18.89 12.14 -9.84
N ILE A 273 19.74 11.61 -10.71
CA ILE A 273 19.29 10.93 -11.94
C ILE A 273 18.39 9.74 -11.59
N TYR A 274 18.81 8.91 -10.65
CA TYR A 274 18.00 7.77 -10.20
C TYR A 274 16.66 8.20 -9.58
N GLY A 275 16.65 9.31 -8.85
CA GLY A 275 15.41 9.93 -8.33
C GLY A 275 14.38 10.20 -9.43
N TYR A 276 14.81 10.68 -10.60
CA TYR A 276 13.94 10.83 -11.75
C TYR A 276 13.41 9.49 -12.29
N PHE A 277 14.24 8.46 -12.32
CA PHE A 277 13.81 7.12 -12.74
C PHE A 277 12.73 6.53 -11.85
N ILE A 278 12.80 6.76 -10.55
CA ILE A 278 11.82 6.27 -9.56
C ILE A 278 10.66 7.24 -9.30
N HIS A 279 10.51 8.29 -10.09
CA HIS A 279 9.49 9.36 -9.90
C HIS A 279 9.50 9.98 -8.50
N TRP A 280 10.67 10.15 -7.92
CA TRP A 280 10.82 10.74 -6.60
C TRP A 280 9.85 10.14 -5.57
N ASN A 281 9.68 8.82 -5.60
CA ASN A 281 8.83 8.15 -4.62
C ASN A 281 9.30 8.49 -3.20
N ILE A 282 8.35 8.54 -2.26
CA ILE A 282 8.58 9.05 -0.90
C ILE A 282 9.75 8.33 -0.20
N SER A 283 9.81 6.99 -0.30
CA SER A 283 10.83 6.19 0.37
C SER A 283 12.23 6.41 -0.23
N GLY A 284 12.33 6.45 -1.56
CA GLY A 284 13.58 6.72 -2.26
C GLY A 284 14.07 8.16 -2.03
N THR A 285 13.17 9.14 -2.15
CA THR A 285 13.48 10.56 -1.88
C THR A 285 14.03 10.76 -0.49
N ARG A 286 13.39 10.17 0.54
CA ARG A 286 13.91 10.21 1.91
C ARG A 286 15.33 9.66 2.00
N ALA A 287 15.60 8.49 1.41
CA ALA A 287 16.91 7.86 1.47
C ALA A 287 17.99 8.68 0.75
N ILE A 288 17.68 9.24 -0.42
CA ILE A 288 18.57 10.15 -1.16
C ILE A 288 18.88 11.38 -0.31
N LEU A 289 17.87 12.04 0.23
CA LEU A 289 18.06 13.24 1.05
C LEU A 289 18.79 12.94 2.37
N MET A 290 18.55 11.77 2.99
CA MET A 290 19.33 11.33 4.15
C MET A 290 20.82 11.21 3.83
N TYR A 291 21.17 10.62 2.69
CA TYR A 291 22.56 10.52 2.26
C TYR A 291 23.16 11.91 2.03
N VAL A 292 22.49 12.78 1.29
CA VAL A 292 22.93 14.16 1.02
C VAL A 292 23.14 14.92 2.32
N LEU A 293 22.18 14.86 3.26
CA LEU A 293 22.27 15.55 4.53
C LEU A 293 23.40 15.00 5.41
N ALA A 294 23.61 13.67 5.41
CA ALA A 294 24.68 13.04 6.15
C ALA A 294 26.06 13.43 5.60
N GLN A 295 26.25 13.50 4.27
CA GLN A 295 27.50 13.95 3.67
C GLN A 295 27.74 15.46 3.90
N SER A 296 26.70 16.27 3.78
CA SER A 296 26.74 17.70 4.13
C SER A 296 27.13 17.91 5.59
N SER A 297 26.55 17.14 6.51
CA SER A 297 26.90 17.19 7.94
C SER A 297 28.38 16.87 8.18
N LYS A 298 28.95 15.90 7.47
CA LYS A 298 30.38 15.58 7.55
C LYS A 298 31.23 16.73 7.00
N LYS A 299 30.86 17.29 5.85
CA LYS A 299 31.60 18.37 5.18
C LYS A 299 31.62 19.67 6.00
N PHE A 300 30.46 20.03 6.57
CA PHE A 300 30.30 21.28 7.35
C PHE A 300 30.46 21.07 8.86
N HIS A 301 30.87 19.87 9.30
CA HIS A 301 31.10 19.54 10.71
C HIS A 301 29.89 19.76 11.65
N TRP A 302 28.65 19.61 11.13
CA TRP A 302 27.41 19.80 11.93
C TRP A 302 27.19 18.72 12.99
N LYS A 303 27.92 17.59 12.89
CA LYS A 303 27.84 16.45 13.83
C LYS A 303 26.42 15.88 14.02
N LEU A 304 25.61 15.89 12.95
CA LEU A 304 24.27 15.31 12.96
C LEU A 304 24.36 13.80 13.04
N SER A 305 23.53 13.20 13.89
CA SER A 305 23.30 11.75 13.91
C SER A 305 22.33 11.36 12.78
N THR A 306 22.26 10.07 12.47
CA THR A 306 21.29 9.54 11.49
C THR A 306 19.83 9.86 11.92
N SER A 307 19.59 9.80 13.22
CA SER A 307 18.30 10.18 13.81
C SER A 307 17.97 11.66 13.61
N ASP A 308 18.96 12.55 13.81
CA ASP A 308 18.78 13.98 13.58
C ASP A 308 18.47 14.26 12.09
N CYS A 309 19.18 13.58 11.18
CA CYS A 309 18.89 13.68 9.74
C CYS A 309 17.45 13.26 9.42
N LEU A 310 16.97 12.15 9.97
CA LEU A 310 15.60 11.68 9.76
C LEU A 310 14.58 12.71 10.29
N GLY A 311 14.80 13.25 11.50
CA GLY A 311 13.93 14.26 12.10
C GLY A 311 13.87 15.54 11.29
N ILE A 312 15.04 16.05 10.83
CA ILE A 312 15.09 17.24 9.97
C ILE A 312 14.31 17.03 8.66
N LEU A 313 14.49 15.88 8.02
CA LEU A 313 13.79 15.59 6.78
C LEU A 313 12.28 15.41 6.98
N PHE A 314 11.88 14.83 8.11
CA PHE A 314 10.47 14.74 8.48
C PHE A 314 9.85 16.14 8.59
N LEU A 315 10.50 17.05 9.31
CA LEU A 315 10.05 18.45 9.44
C LEU A 315 10.01 19.14 8.09
N LEU A 316 11.05 19.03 7.28
CA LEU A 316 11.09 19.64 5.95
C LEU A 316 9.96 19.11 5.05
N SER A 317 9.63 17.82 5.15
CA SER A 317 8.49 17.24 4.41
C SER A 317 7.16 17.83 4.84
N LEU A 318 6.96 18.06 6.14
CA LEU A 318 5.77 18.73 6.68
C LEU A 318 5.71 20.21 6.29
N PHE A 319 6.86 20.91 6.27
CA PHE A 319 6.94 22.29 5.79
C PHE A 319 6.56 22.39 4.31
N TYR A 320 7.01 21.44 3.50
CA TYR A 320 6.67 21.42 2.08
C TYR A 320 5.18 21.15 1.88
N ARG A 321 4.63 20.14 2.59
CA ARG A 321 3.21 19.77 2.52
C ARG A 321 2.77 19.05 3.80
N THR A 322 1.93 19.67 4.59
CA THR A 322 1.46 19.10 5.86
C THR A 322 0.60 17.85 5.65
N SER A 323 -0.22 17.80 4.59
CA SER A 323 -1.05 16.64 4.25
C SER A 323 -0.27 15.37 3.87
N ILE A 324 1.05 15.46 3.65
CA ILE A 324 1.89 14.29 3.35
C ILE A 324 1.83 13.24 4.47
N ILE A 325 1.47 13.66 5.69
CA ILE A 325 1.31 12.76 6.83
C ILE A 325 0.18 11.74 6.62
N GLU A 326 -0.83 12.05 5.81
CA GLU A 326 -1.91 11.14 5.46
C GLU A 326 -1.44 10.04 4.47
N ASN A 327 -0.25 10.18 3.90
CA ASN A 327 0.27 9.22 2.95
C ASN A 327 0.84 7.99 3.65
N VAL A 328 0.27 6.82 3.34
CA VAL A 328 0.69 5.52 3.91
C VAL A 328 2.17 5.24 3.66
N ALA A 329 2.67 5.52 2.45
CA ALA A 329 4.08 5.31 2.13
C ALA A 329 5.00 6.22 2.95
N PHE A 330 4.57 7.45 3.27
CA PHE A 330 5.30 8.35 4.16
C PHE A 330 5.35 7.81 5.58
N GLN A 331 4.20 7.43 6.14
CA GLN A 331 4.11 6.91 7.51
C GLN A 331 4.94 5.63 7.68
N LEU A 332 4.80 4.66 6.76
CA LEU A 332 5.59 3.43 6.78
C LEU A 332 7.08 3.72 6.61
N SER A 333 7.45 4.58 5.66
CA SER A 333 8.86 4.88 5.38
C SER A 333 9.56 5.55 6.56
N TYR A 334 9.00 6.60 7.14
CA TYR A 334 9.58 7.30 8.28
C TYR A 334 9.42 6.51 9.58
N GLY A 335 8.24 5.93 9.82
CA GLY A 335 7.97 5.15 11.03
C GLY A 335 8.86 3.91 11.15
N LEU A 336 8.93 3.07 10.12
CA LEU A 336 9.79 1.88 10.14
C LEU A 336 11.27 2.23 10.27
N THR A 337 11.72 3.34 9.65
CA THR A 337 13.11 3.78 9.83
C THR A 337 13.39 4.27 11.24
N ALA A 338 12.47 5.00 11.84
CA ALA A 338 12.59 5.43 13.23
C ALA A 338 12.65 4.22 14.18
N ILE A 339 11.79 3.22 13.98
CA ILE A 339 11.80 1.97 14.75
C ILE A 339 13.13 1.23 14.56
N LEU A 340 13.62 1.11 13.33
CA LEU A 340 14.90 0.47 13.05
C LEU A 340 16.07 1.18 13.72
N LEU A 341 16.12 2.51 13.72
CA LEU A 341 17.14 3.29 14.41
C LEU A 341 17.07 3.12 15.91
N LEU A 342 15.86 3.07 16.49
CA LEU A 342 15.65 2.82 17.91
C LEU A 342 16.13 1.43 18.33
N THR A 343 15.74 0.39 17.57
CA THR A 343 16.14 -1.00 17.86
C THR A 343 17.63 -1.21 17.68
N SER A 344 18.24 -0.57 16.67
CA SER A 344 19.69 -0.60 16.45
C SER A 344 20.45 0.08 17.58
N TYR A 345 20.02 1.27 17.98
CA TYR A 345 20.61 1.99 19.12
C TYR A 345 20.57 1.14 20.40
N PHE A 346 19.43 0.53 20.67
CA PHE A 346 19.24 -0.33 21.81
C PHE A 346 20.15 -1.57 21.77
N ALA A 347 20.25 -2.24 20.61
CA ALA A 347 21.11 -3.40 20.43
C ALA A 347 22.60 -3.06 20.60
N GLU A 348 23.03 -1.88 20.11
CA GLU A 348 24.42 -1.43 20.24
C GLU A 348 24.85 -1.20 21.69
N HIS A 349 23.95 -0.67 22.54
CA HIS A 349 24.28 -0.32 23.91
C HIS A 349 24.13 -1.48 24.91
N ASN A 350 23.27 -2.47 24.60
CA ASN A 350 22.92 -3.51 25.56
C ASN A 350 23.42 -4.91 25.19
N LEU A 351 23.82 -5.12 23.94
CA LEU A 351 24.22 -6.45 23.49
C LEU A 351 25.69 -6.48 23.05
N GLN A 352 26.35 -7.61 23.35
CA GLN A 352 27.68 -7.90 22.87
C GLN A 352 27.64 -8.95 21.74
N GLY A 353 28.47 -8.79 20.73
CA GLY A 353 28.58 -9.70 19.59
C GLY A 353 27.67 -9.30 18.43
N LYS A 354 28.24 -9.25 17.23
CA LYS A 354 27.58 -8.80 15.98
C LYS A 354 26.33 -9.63 15.66
N TRP A 355 26.42 -10.95 15.76
CA TRP A 355 25.32 -11.85 15.45
C TRP A 355 24.11 -11.67 16.38
N LYS A 356 24.36 -11.51 17.70
CA LYS A 356 23.31 -11.26 18.68
C LYS A 356 22.57 -9.96 18.40
N LYS A 357 23.29 -8.90 18.04
CA LYS A 357 22.71 -7.60 17.66
C LYS A 357 21.84 -7.74 16.41
N THR A 358 22.34 -8.40 15.36
CA THR A 358 21.58 -8.59 14.12
C THR A 358 20.31 -9.39 14.33
N ILE A 359 20.38 -10.50 15.06
CA ILE A 359 19.20 -11.32 15.38
C ILE A 359 18.19 -10.51 16.19
N TRP A 360 18.64 -9.77 17.20
CA TRP A 360 17.79 -8.93 18.02
C TRP A 360 17.04 -7.87 17.20
N ILE A 361 17.76 -7.14 16.34
CA ILE A 361 17.16 -6.14 15.46
C ILE A 361 16.14 -6.78 14.52
N ALA A 362 16.47 -7.93 13.95
CA ALA A 362 15.59 -8.65 13.03
C ALA A 362 14.27 -9.07 13.67
N PHE A 363 14.27 -9.48 14.95
CA PHE A 363 13.06 -9.88 15.65
C PHE A 363 12.31 -8.70 16.29
N LEU A 364 13.02 -7.78 16.92
CA LEU A 364 12.37 -6.70 17.66
C LEU A 364 11.74 -5.64 16.74
N THR A 365 12.37 -5.35 15.60
CA THR A 365 11.85 -4.34 14.66
C THR A 365 10.43 -4.68 14.17
N PRO A 366 10.12 -5.89 13.67
CA PRO A 366 8.77 -6.26 13.27
C PRO A 366 7.76 -6.23 14.42
N ILE A 367 8.17 -6.65 15.62
CA ILE A 367 7.30 -6.62 16.81
C ILE A 367 6.92 -5.18 17.14
N ILE A 368 7.88 -4.26 17.23
CA ILE A 368 7.58 -2.85 17.49
C ILE A 368 6.75 -2.24 16.35
N ALA A 369 6.97 -2.64 15.10
CA ALA A 369 6.25 -2.15 13.94
C ALA A 369 4.86 -2.78 13.75
N LEU A 370 4.53 -3.85 14.49
CA LEU A 370 3.31 -4.63 14.31
C LEU A 370 2.04 -3.78 14.22
N PRO A 371 1.77 -2.82 15.13
CA PRO A 371 0.58 -1.99 15.06
C PRO A 371 0.50 -1.21 13.74
N LEU A 372 1.62 -0.61 13.32
CA LEU A 372 1.68 0.17 12.08
C LEU A 372 1.42 -0.71 10.85
N ILE A 373 1.94 -1.94 10.85
CA ILE A 373 1.70 -2.92 9.78
C ILE A 373 0.25 -3.37 9.78
N CYS A 374 -0.29 -3.75 10.94
CA CYS A 374 -1.67 -4.23 11.05
C CYS A 374 -2.70 -3.15 10.72
N HIS A 375 -2.42 -1.88 11.01
CA HIS A 375 -3.31 -0.77 10.65
C HIS A 375 -3.58 -0.65 9.15
N TYR A 376 -2.56 -0.94 8.31
CA TYR A 376 -2.68 -0.78 6.85
C TYR A 376 -2.94 -2.07 6.10
N PHE A 377 -2.44 -3.19 6.64
CA PHE A 377 -2.52 -4.48 5.96
C PHE A 377 -3.44 -5.48 6.64
N PHE A 378 -3.91 -5.20 7.85
CA PHE A 378 -4.83 -6.01 8.68
C PHE A 378 -4.31 -7.40 9.01
N THR A 379 -3.21 -7.82 8.41
CA THR A 379 -2.61 -9.14 8.57
C THR A 379 -1.12 -9.05 8.84
N TRP A 380 -0.60 -10.05 9.53
CA TRP A 380 0.83 -10.23 9.72
C TRP A 380 1.20 -11.70 9.56
N ASN A 381 2.22 -11.97 8.76
CA ASN A 381 2.71 -13.31 8.54
C ASN A 381 4.04 -13.50 9.29
N LEU A 382 4.11 -14.49 10.18
CA LEU A 382 5.32 -14.77 10.94
C LEU A 382 6.48 -15.20 10.03
N LEU A 383 6.19 -15.91 8.94
CA LEU A 383 7.20 -16.28 7.95
C LEU A 383 7.83 -15.08 7.26
N SER A 384 7.12 -13.95 7.18
CA SER A 384 7.64 -12.74 6.53
C SER A 384 8.95 -12.26 7.16
N VAL A 385 9.14 -12.46 8.46
CA VAL A 385 10.36 -12.05 9.18
C VAL A 385 11.57 -12.84 8.70
N LEU A 386 11.42 -14.16 8.54
CA LEU A 386 12.48 -15.05 8.08
C LEU A 386 12.75 -14.87 6.59
N LEU A 387 11.68 -14.85 5.78
CA LEU A 387 11.76 -14.70 4.34
C LEU A 387 12.32 -13.33 3.93
N ALA A 388 11.88 -12.25 4.59
CA ALA A 388 12.39 -10.91 4.29
C ALA A 388 13.91 -10.83 4.45
N GLY A 389 14.47 -11.41 5.52
CA GLY A 389 15.92 -11.43 5.71
C GLY A 389 16.67 -12.16 4.60
N LEU A 390 16.19 -13.34 4.20
CA LEU A 390 16.78 -14.14 3.15
C LEU A 390 16.65 -13.45 1.76
N VAL A 391 15.46 -12.96 1.47
CA VAL A 391 15.17 -12.28 0.19
C VAL A 391 15.96 -10.99 0.07
N VAL A 392 16.08 -10.20 1.15
CA VAL A 392 16.90 -8.98 1.17
C VAL A 392 18.35 -9.30 0.83
N LEU A 393 18.96 -10.32 1.47
CA LEU A 393 20.34 -10.72 1.16
C LEU A 393 20.52 -11.11 -0.30
N LEU A 394 19.57 -11.84 -0.88
CA LEU A 394 19.59 -12.27 -2.28
C LEU A 394 19.41 -11.07 -3.23
N PHE A 395 18.54 -10.15 -2.88
CA PHE A 395 18.34 -8.91 -3.64
C PHE A 395 19.60 -8.05 -3.61
N GLU A 396 20.21 -7.89 -2.44
CA GLU A 396 21.42 -7.07 -2.27
C GLU A 396 22.61 -7.60 -3.04
N SER A 397 22.85 -8.91 -2.95
CA SER A 397 24.08 -9.50 -3.45
C SER A 397 24.03 -9.86 -4.94
N ILE A 398 22.85 -10.23 -5.45
CA ILE A 398 22.72 -10.83 -6.79
C ILE A 398 21.70 -10.11 -7.66
N LEU A 399 20.45 -9.94 -7.18
CA LEU A 399 19.35 -9.49 -8.04
C LEU A 399 19.49 -8.04 -8.48
N ILE A 400 19.72 -7.10 -7.56
CA ILE A 400 19.83 -5.69 -7.92
C ILE A 400 21.03 -5.42 -8.82
N PRO A 401 22.26 -5.89 -8.52
CA PRO A 401 23.38 -5.76 -9.44
C PRO A 401 23.11 -6.42 -10.80
N GLY A 402 22.52 -7.62 -10.81
CA GLY A 402 22.21 -8.34 -12.03
C GLY A 402 21.16 -7.65 -12.89
N ILE A 403 20.10 -7.10 -12.28
CA ILE A 403 19.06 -6.34 -12.97
C ILE A 403 19.61 -5.03 -13.55
N LEU A 404 20.49 -4.34 -12.84
CA LEU A 404 21.15 -3.14 -13.37
C LEU A 404 22.05 -3.46 -14.57
N LEU A 405 22.82 -4.56 -14.49
CA LEU A 405 23.63 -5.02 -15.60
C LEU A 405 22.77 -5.47 -16.79
N TYR A 406 21.67 -6.17 -16.53
CA TYR A 406 20.68 -6.55 -17.55
C TYR A 406 20.12 -5.31 -18.27
N ALA A 407 19.62 -4.33 -17.50
CA ALA A 407 19.08 -3.10 -18.06
C ALA A 407 20.11 -2.36 -18.93
N LEU A 408 21.36 -2.28 -18.47
CA LEU A 408 22.47 -1.70 -19.24
C LEU A 408 22.74 -2.48 -20.52
N ALA A 409 22.82 -3.82 -20.45
CA ALA A 409 23.07 -4.68 -21.61
C ALA A 409 21.94 -4.56 -22.66
N VAL A 410 20.67 -4.49 -22.24
CA VAL A 410 19.53 -4.27 -23.12
C VAL A 410 19.59 -2.90 -23.81
N VAL A 411 19.95 -1.85 -23.08
CA VAL A 411 20.05 -0.49 -23.63
C VAL A 411 21.19 -0.36 -24.64
N ILE A 412 22.35 -0.97 -24.36
CA ILE A 412 23.52 -0.99 -25.25
C ILE A 412 23.36 -2.00 -26.41
N LYS A 413 22.29 -2.84 -26.36
CA LYS A 413 22.03 -3.93 -27.33
C LYS A 413 23.07 -5.06 -27.29
N TRP A 414 23.65 -5.35 -26.12
CA TRP A 414 24.54 -6.49 -25.93
C TRP A 414 23.72 -7.78 -25.71
N VAL A 415 23.19 -8.32 -26.78
CA VAL A 415 22.23 -9.44 -26.75
C VAL A 415 22.79 -10.67 -26.02
N TRP A 416 24.05 -11.01 -26.27
CA TRP A 416 24.70 -12.17 -25.63
C TRP A 416 24.78 -12.02 -24.11
N ILE A 417 25.14 -10.84 -23.62
CA ILE A 417 25.25 -10.55 -22.20
C ILE A 417 23.87 -10.52 -21.58
N SER A 418 22.91 -9.85 -22.20
CA SER A 418 21.53 -9.81 -21.68
C SER A 418 20.92 -11.21 -21.58
N ASN A 419 21.07 -12.07 -22.58
CA ASN A 419 20.56 -13.43 -22.56
C ASN A 419 21.27 -14.30 -21.51
N GLY A 420 22.60 -14.17 -21.33
CA GLY A 420 23.34 -14.86 -20.28
C GLY A 420 22.86 -14.46 -18.88
N ILE A 421 22.61 -13.17 -18.65
CA ILE A 421 22.08 -12.67 -17.37
C ILE A 421 20.65 -13.20 -17.14
N VAL A 422 19.78 -13.16 -18.17
CA VAL A 422 18.43 -13.70 -18.09
C VAL A 422 18.46 -15.18 -17.73
N PHE A 423 19.26 -16.00 -18.42
CA PHE A 423 19.36 -17.43 -18.13
C PHE A 423 19.73 -17.71 -16.66
N PHE A 424 20.73 -17.01 -16.13
CA PHE A 424 21.15 -17.21 -14.75
C PHE A 424 20.15 -16.71 -13.73
N LEU A 425 19.66 -15.48 -13.91
CA LEU A 425 18.73 -14.87 -12.95
C LEU A 425 17.33 -15.49 -13.00
N ASP A 426 16.84 -15.90 -14.18
CA ASP A 426 15.54 -16.57 -14.28
C ASP A 426 15.57 -17.94 -13.57
N ALA A 427 16.68 -18.69 -13.70
CA ALA A 427 16.82 -19.93 -12.94
C ALA A 427 16.77 -19.71 -11.43
N LEU A 428 17.45 -18.65 -10.94
CA LEU A 428 17.47 -18.27 -9.54
C LEU A 428 16.06 -17.83 -9.07
N LEU A 429 15.37 -16.97 -9.83
CA LEU A 429 14.06 -16.44 -9.51
C LEU A 429 12.98 -17.51 -9.57
N ASN A 430 13.09 -18.45 -10.52
CA ASN A 430 12.21 -19.61 -10.57
C ASN A 430 12.36 -20.48 -9.32
N GLY A 431 13.60 -20.75 -8.89
CA GLY A 431 13.85 -21.43 -7.62
C GLY A 431 13.24 -20.69 -6.41
N LEU A 432 13.35 -19.36 -6.38
CA LEU A 432 12.74 -18.54 -5.34
C LEU A 432 11.22 -18.63 -5.35
N ASN A 433 10.59 -18.60 -6.53
CA ASN A 433 9.14 -18.74 -6.67
C ASN A 433 8.65 -20.13 -6.19
N HIS A 434 9.39 -21.19 -6.43
CA HIS A 434 9.07 -22.53 -5.86
C HIS A 434 9.15 -22.52 -4.32
N ILE A 435 10.16 -21.85 -3.75
CA ILE A 435 10.25 -21.70 -2.29
C ILE A 435 9.04 -20.92 -1.76
N PHE A 436 8.62 -19.86 -2.44
CA PHE A 436 7.45 -19.06 -2.04
C PHE A 436 6.16 -19.89 -2.12
N ALA A 437 5.93 -20.62 -3.21
CA ALA A 437 4.79 -21.51 -3.35
C ALA A 437 4.76 -22.58 -2.24
N PHE A 438 5.91 -23.12 -1.88
CA PHE A 438 6.01 -24.04 -0.73
C PHE A 438 5.68 -23.33 0.60
N CYS A 439 6.19 -22.13 0.82
CA CYS A 439 5.93 -21.37 2.04
C CYS A 439 4.46 -20.93 2.17
N GLU A 440 3.74 -20.73 1.07
CA GLU A 440 2.31 -20.44 1.08
C GLU A 440 1.45 -21.56 1.64
N GLN A 441 1.92 -22.80 1.66
CA GLN A 441 1.20 -23.91 2.31
C GLN A 441 1.10 -23.73 3.84
N PHE A 442 1.92 -22.87 4.44
CA PHE A 442 1.92 -22.55 5.87
C PHE A 442 1.06 -21.33 6.22
N LEU A 443 -0.11 -21.20 5.59
CA LEU A 443 -1.04 -20.09 5.84
C LEU A 443 -1.47 -19.95 7.31
N PHE A 444 -1.41 -21.02 8.11
CA PHE A 444 -1.71 -20.96 9.54
C PHE A 444 -0.79 -20.02 10.35
N LEU A 445 0.36 -19.61 9.79
CA LEU A 445 1.26 -18.60 10.37
C LEU A 445 0.89 -17.16 9.98
N ARG A 446 -0.17 -16.96 9.21
CA ARG A 446 -0.74 -15.67 8.89
C ARG A 446 -1.83 -15.33 9.90
N PHE A 447 -1.57 -14.32 10.71
CA PHE A 447 -2.52 -13.81 11.69
C PHE A 447 -3.31 -12.65 11.08
N THR A 448 -4.62 -12.67 11.22
CA THR A 448 -5.51 -11.57 10.84
C THR A 448 -5.93 -10.84 12.09
N PHE A 449 -5.57 -9.57 12.19
CA PHE A 449 -5.82 -8.76 13.38
C PHE A 449 -7.01 -7.80 13.21
N GLY A 450 -7.42 -7.55 11.96
CA GLY A 450 -8.41 -6.52 11.68
C GLY A 450 -7.96 -5.12 12.06
N THR A 451 -8.91 -4.25 12.32
CA THR A 451 -8.63 -2.89 12.79
C THR A 451 -8.48 -2.84 14.30
N TRP A 452 -7.33 -2.41 14.78
CA TRP A 452 -7.11 -2.18 16.20
C TRP A 452 -7.84 -0.94 16.67
N SER A 453 -8.42 -1.00 17.86
CA SER A 453 -8.94 0.20 18.52
C SER A 453 -7.78 1.12 18.92
N THR A 454 -8.03 2.43 18.97
CA THR A 454 -7.02 3.42 19.38
C THR A 454 -6.48 3.14 20.78
N ILE A 455 -7.33 2.60 21.66
CA ILE A 455 -6.94 2.22 23.03
C ILE A 455 -5.93 1.08 22.98
N ALA A 456 -6.16 0.04 22.16
CA ALA A 456 -5.23 -1.08 22.00
C ALA A 456 -3.86 -0.60 21.47
N TRP A 457 -3.85 0.36 20.54
CA TRP A 457 -2.64 1.02 20.04
C TRP A 457 -1.84 1.67 21.17
N ILE A 458 -2.50 2.51 21.96
CA ILE A 458 -1.86 3.25 23.06
C ILE A 458 -1.29 2.28 24.10
N LEU A 459 -2.08 1.29 24.51
CA LEU A 459 -1.65 0.28 25.45
C LEU A 459 -0.43 -0.51 24.95
N TYR A 460 -0.44 -0.89 23.67
CA TYR A 460 0.70 -1.58 23.06
C TYR A 460 1.99 -0.75 23.12
N TRP A 461 1.92 0.54 22.72
CA TRP A 461 3.08 1.42 22.77
C TRP A 461 3.59 1.70 24.19
N ILE A 462 2.67 1.89 25.14
CA ILE A 462 3.04 2.03 26.57
C ILE A 462 3.78 0.78 27.05
N MET A 463 3.31 -0.39 26.70
CA MET A 463 3.95 -1.64 27.13
C MET A 463 5.31 -1.87 26.47
N ILE A 464 5.47 -1.59 25.18
CA ILE A 464 6.78 -1.63 24.53
C ILE A 464 7.73 -0.66 25.23
N TYR A 465 7.27 0.56 25.52
CA TYR A 465 8.08 1.54 26.24
C TYR A 465 8.50 1.04 27.62
N VAL A 466 7.56 0.55 28.42
CA VAL A 466 7.85 -0.02 29.75
C VAL A 466 8.82 -1.19 29.64
N ALA A 467 8.62 -2.11 28.70
CA ALA A 467 9.50 -3.24 28.46
C ALA A 467 10.95 -2.80 28.14
N LEU A 468 11.11 -1.80 27.26
CA LEU A 468 12.43 -1.25 26.89
C LEU A 468 13.11 -0.55 28.09
N VAL A 469 12.37 0.25 28.87
CA VAL A 469 12.89 0.93 30.06
C VAL A 469 13.28 -0.06 31.17
N CYS A 470 12.46 -1.06 31.40
CA CYS A 470 12.75 -2.11 32.33
C CYS A 470 14.01 -2.88 31.92
N TYR A 471 14.17 -3.20 30.68
CA TYR A 471 15.38 -3.85 30.17
C TYR A 471 16.63 -2.97 30.34
N GLU A 472 16.59 -1.68 30.06
CA GLU A 472 17.72 -0.75 30.21
C GLU A 472 18.19 -0.65 31.68
N LYS A 473 17.27 -0.66 32.64
CA LYS A 473 17.57 -0.50 34.06
C LYS A 473 18.06 -1.75 34.76
N SER A 474 18.25 -2.86 34.06
CA SER A 474 18.72 -4.16 34.60
C SER A 474 17.97 -4.67 35.83
N CYS A 475 16.78 -4.08 36.10
CA CYS A 475 16.01 -4.38 37.31
C CYS A 475 15.54 -5.83 37.44
N PHE A 476 15.64 -6.66 36.38
CA PHE A 476 15.09 -7.99 36.35
C PHE A 476 15.77 -8.94 35.38
N ARG A 477 16.26 -10.03 35.75
CA ARG A 477 16.85 -11.09 34.92
C ARG A 477 15.86 -12.12 34.31
N PRO A 478 14.55 -12.22 34.66
CA PRO A 478 13.61 -13.08 33.94
C PRO A 478 12.82 -12.37 32.83
N TYR A 479 13.34 -11.26 32.28
CA TYR A 479 12.59 -10.34 31.42
C TYR A 479 12.27 -10.81 30.02
N SER A 480 13.06 -11.66 29.41
CA SER A 480 12.69 -12.19 28.07
C SER A 480 11.33 -12.91 28.13
N SER A 481 11.04 -13.58 29.25
CA SER A 481 9.75 -14.25 29.44
C SER A 481 8.62 -13.27 29.71
N VAL A 482 8.86 -12.17 30.44
CA VAL A 482 7.83 -11.14 30.68
C VAL A 482 7.51 -10.35 29.43
N VAL A 483 8.53 -9.90 28.69
CA VAL A 483 8.32 -9.21 27.39
C VAL A 483 7.63 -10.15 26.40
N PHE A 484 8.04 -11.42 26.34
CA PHE A 484 7.42 -12.41 25.48
C PHE A 484 5.99 -12.74 25.92
N SER A 485 5.73 -12.88 27.22
CA SER A 485 4.38 -13.12 27.76
C SER A 485 3.46 -11.94 27.52
N ILE A 486 3.97 -10.71 27.69
CA ILE A 486 3.24 -9.49 27.43
C ILE A 486 2.94 -9.35 25.93
N ALA A 487 3.93 -9.58 25.06
CA ALA A 487 3.73 -9.56 23.61
C ALA A 487 2.74 -10.65 23.18
N SER A 488 2.85 -11.86 23.74
CA SER A 488 1.90 -12.95 23.45
C SER A 488 0.49 -12.66 23.95
N CYS A 489 0.35 -12.07 25.12
CA CYS A 489 -0.94 -11.65 25.67
C CYS A 489 -1.58 -10.54 24.80
N LEU A 490 -0.77 -9.60 24.30
CA LEU A 490 -1.26 -8.56 23.41
C LEU A 490 -1.62 -9.08 22.03
N ILE A 491 -0.83 -10.00 21.49
CA ILE A 491 -1.18 -10.68 20.26
C ILE A 491 -2.51 -11.41 20.46
N ALA A 492 -2.68 -12.11 21.59
CA ALA A 492 -3.94 -12.78 21.89
C ALA A 492 -5.13 -11.82 22.06
N LEU A 493 -4.92 -10.66 22.72
CA LEU A 493 -5.94 -9.63 22.90
C LEU A 493 -6.27 -8.86 21.61
N SER A 494 -5.36 -8.88 20.64
CA SER A 494 -5.56 -8.22 19.35
C SER A 494 -6.26 -9.09 18.33
N ILE A 495 -6.43 -10.39 18.57
CA ILE A 495 -7.25 -11.26 17.73
C ILE A 495 -8.71 -10.82 17.90
N PRO A 496 -9.39 -10.39 16.82
CA PRO A 496 -10.74 -9.89 16.93
C PRO A 496 -11.67 -11.02 17.40
N TYR A 497 -12.36 -10.75 18.51
CA TYR A 497 -13.41 -11.60 19.02
C TYR A 497 -14.74 -10.84 18.91
N HIS A 498 -15.64 -11.35 18.12
CA HIS A 498 -16.96 -10.75 17.92
C HIS A 498 -17.87 -11.16 19.07
N LEU A 499 -18.17 -10.21 19.96
CA LEU A 499 -19.06 -10.43 21.12
C LEU A 499 -20.52 -10.64 20.69
N HIS A 500 -20.89 -10.01 19.60
CA HIS A 500 -22.23 -10.08 19.02
C HIS A 500 -22.13 -10.45 17.55
N GLU A 501 -23.17 -11.07 17.04
CA GLU A 501 -23.32 -11.30 15.62
C GLU A 501 -23.45 -9.99 14.86
N GLN A 502 -22.90 -9.93 13.66
CA GLN A 502 -22.89 -8.72 12.83
C GLN A 502 -23.25 -9.07 11.39
N ILE A 503 -24.07 -8.22 10.78
CA ILE A 503 -24.40 -8.26 9.37
C ILE A 503 -23.86 -6.99 8.74
N ILE A 504 -22.94 -7.14 7.79
CA ILE A 504 -22.28 -6.03 7.12
C ILE A 504 -22.65 -6.06 5.64
N PHE A 505 -23.22 -4.97 5.15
CA PHE A 505 -23.51 -4.79 3.73
C PHE A 505 -22.30 -4.18 3.03
N LEU A 506 -21.74 -4.89 2.07
CA LEU A 506 -20.57 -4.49 1.31
C LEU A 506 -21.00 -4.01 -0.08
N SER A 507 -20.74 -2.74 -0.37
CA SER A 507 -20.99 -2.19 -1.70
C SER A 507 -19.88 -2.57 -2.67
N THR A 508 -20.15 -3.47 -3.59
CA THR A 508 -19.22 -3.95 -4.62
C THR A 508 -19.61 -3.38 -6.00
N GLY A 509 -19.36 -2.10 -6.18
CA GLY A 509 -19.74 -1.42 -7.43
C GLY A 509 -21.23 -1.09 -7.52
N SER A 510 -21.95 -1.76 -8.41
CA SER A 510 -23.41 -1.64 -8.56
C SER A 510 -24.20 -2.62 -7.68
N GLN A 511 -23.51 -3.57 -7.07
CA GLN A 511 -24.11 -4.65 -6.29
C GLN A 511 -23.80 -4.54 -4.81
N VAL A 512 -24.56 -5.26 -3.99
CA VAL A 512 -24.37 -5.33 -2.54
C VAL A 512 -24.16 -6.79 -2.18
N SER A 513 -23.02 -7.09 -1.56
CA SER A 513 -22.76 -8.38 -0.93
C SER A 513 -23.00 -8.29 0.56
N VAL A 514 -23.33 -9.38 1.20
CA VAL A 514 -23.60 -9.45 2.63
C VAL A 514 -22.55 -10.30 3.30
N LEU A 515 -21.90 -9.77 4.32
CA LEU A 515 -20.97 -10.49 5.17
C LEU A 515 -21.65 -10.72 6.52
N TYR A 516 -21.93 -11.98 6.85
CA TYR A 516 -22.43 -12.39 8.14
C TYR A 516 -21.29 -12.89 9.01
N ILE A 517 -21.13 -12.30 10.17
CA ILE A 517 -20.11 -12.65 11.16
C ILE A 517 -20.83 -13.21 12.40
N PRO A 518 -20.75 -14.53 12.67
CA PRO A 518 -21.30 -15.11 13.88
C PRO A 518 -20.50 -14.68 15.10
N LYS A 519 -21.10 -14.84 16.28
CA LYS A 519 -20.39 -14.66 17.54
C LYS A 519 -19.22 -15.66 17.63
N GLY A 520 -18.02 -15.16 17.85
CA GLY A 520 -16.83 -16.01 17.97
C GLY A 520 -15.59 -15.43 17.32
N PHE A 521 -14.67 -16.31 16.91
CA PHE A 521 -13.37 -15.94 16.34
C PHE A 521 -13.33 -16.23 14.85
N ASN A 522 -12.85 -15.28 14.08
CA ASN A 522 -12.28 -15.45 12.73
C ASN A 522 -13.13 -16.16 11.67
N GLN A 523 -14.43 -16.33 11.87
CA GLN A 523 -15.33 -17.04 10.95
C GLN A 523 -16.38 -16.09 10.38
N ALA A 524 -16.76 -16.30 9.11
CA ALA A 524 -17.85 -15.56 8.49
C ALA A 524 -18.46 -16.31 7.31
N THR A 525 -19.67 -15.92 6.94
CA THR A 525 -20.34 -16.33 5.71
C THR A 525 -20.44 -15.15 4.76
N LEU A 526 -19.98 -15.34 3.54
CA LEU A 526 -20.06 -14.34 2.48
C LEU A 526 -21.19 -14.69 1.51
N ILE A 527 -22.15 -13.78 1.37
CA ILE A 527 -23.25 -13.91 0.44
C ILE A 527 -23.04 -12.89 -0.67
N VAL A 528 -22.88 -13.39 -1.89
CA VAL A 528 -22.62 -12.58 -3.08
C VAL A 528 -23.84 -12.54 -3.96
N ARG A 529 -24.33 -11.36 -4.28
CA ARG A 529 -25.43 -11.15 -5.22
C ARG A 529 -24.85 -10.79 -6.61
N GLY A 530 -25.35 -11.51 -7.62
CA GLY A 530 -25.18 -11.14 -9.04
C GLY A 530 -23.83 -11.47 -9.67
N GLU A 531 -23.65 -10.98 -10.89
CA GLU A 531 -22.44 -11.19 -11.67
C GLU A 531 -21.23 -10.51 -11.04
N ILE A 532 -20.13 -11.24 -10.96
CA ILE A 532 -18.83 -10.69 -10.52
C ILE A 532 -18.24 -9.76 -11.61
N SER A 533 -18.70 -9.85 -12.85
CA SER A 533 -18.26 -8.97 -13.91
C SER A 533 -18.95 -7.60 -13.82
N PHE A 534 -18.17 -6.56 -13.59
CA PHE A 534 -18.65 -5.17 -13.59
C PHE A 534 -18.81 -4.62 -15.02
N ALA A 535 -19.69 -5.23 -15.81
CA ALA A 535 -20.23 -4.58 -16.98
C ALA A 535 -21.41 -3.71 -16.51
N ASP A 536 -21.22 -2.40 -16.43
CA ASP A 536 -22.32 -1.51 -16.14
C ASP A 536 -23.26 -1.49 -17.38
N SER A 537 -24.30 -2.33 -17.31
CA SER A 537 -25.29 -2.55 -18.39
C SER A 537 -26.07 -1.28 -18.80
N LYS A 538 -25.84 -0.15 -18.11
CA LYS A 538 -26.48 1.14 -18.41
C LYS A 538 -25.64 2.09 -19.27
N GLY A 539 -24.71 1.57 -20.07
CA GLY A 539 -23.96 2.41 -21.05
C GLY A 539 -22.90 3.33 -20.45
N ASN A 540 -22.57 3.17 -19.14
CA ASN A 540 -21.59 4.01 -18.46
C ASN A 540 -20.12 3.53 -18.60
N GLY A 541 -19.85 2.52 -19.42
CA GLY A 541 -18.49 2.00 -19.69
C GLY A 541 -18.06 0.88 -18.73
N ILE A 542 -17.21 -0.01 -19.24
CA ILE A 542 -16.74 -1.18 -18.50
C ILE A 542 -15.53 -0.76 -17.63
N ARG A 543 -15.64 -0.88 -16.30
CA ARG A 543 -14.49 -0.87 -15.39
C ARG A 543 -14.18 -2.32 -15.01
N LYS A 544 -12.98 -2.79 -15.34
CA LYS A 544 -12.50 -4.08 -14.80
C LYS A 544 -11.98 -3.85 -13.39
N GLN A 545 -12.79 -4.16 -12.40
CA GLN A 545 -12.37 -4.22 -11.00
C GLN A 545 -12.53 -5.67 -10.56
N SER A 546 -11.44 -6.29 -10.08
CA SER A 546 -11.52 -7.63 -9.51
C SER A 546 -12.39 -7.60 -8.26
N PHE A 547 -13.41 -8.44 -8.24
CA PHE A 547 -14.33 -8.60 -7.13
C PHE A 547 -13.59 -9.08 -5.88
N SER A 548 -12.67 -10.03 -6.03
CA SER A 548 -11.87 -10.56 -4.94
C SER A 548 -11.12 -9.44 -4.21
N LYS A 549 -10.50 -8.52 -4.95
CA LYS A 549 -9.78 -7.38 -4.38
C LYS A 549 -10.68 -6.39 -3.63
N ALA A 550 -11.89 -6.18 -4.14
CA ALA A 550 -12.85 -5.30 -3.49
C ALA A 550 -13.34 -5.86 -2.15
N ILE A 551 -13.47 -7.17 -2.03
CA ILE A 551 -14.00 -7.83 -0.83
C ILE A 551 -12.90 -8.23 0.17
N THR A 552 -11.74 -8.71 -0.30
CA THR A 552 -10.67 -9.23 0.56
C THR A 552 -10.30 -8.23 1.68
N ASN A 553 -10.08 -6.97 1.35
CA ASN A 553 -9.71 -5.97 2.36
C ASN A 553 -10.84 -5.73 3.36
N ASN A 554 -12.10 -5.78 2.92
CA ASN A 554 -13.26 -5.57 3.78
C ASN A 554 -13.46 -6.74 4.76
N ILE A 555 -13.17 -7.96 4.36
CA ILE A 555 -13.16 -9.13 5.24
C ILE A 555 -12.00 -9.03 6.24
N LEU A 556 -10.79 -8.67 5.77
CA LEU A 556 -9.61 -8.55 6.61
C LEU A 556 -9.71 -7.43 7.65
N VAL A 557 -10.40 -6.32 7.34
CA VAL A 557 -10.67 -5.22 8.27
C VAL A 557 -11.43 -5.71 9.51
N GLU A 558 -12.36 -6.64 9.34
CA GLU A 558 -13.11 -7.26 10.44
C GLU A 558 -12.35 -8.37 11.13
N GLY A 559 -11.11 -8.67 10.70
CA GLY A 559 -10.24 -9.67 11.34
C GLY A 559 -10.60 -11.11 11.02
N ILE A 560 -11.29 -11.33 9.91
CA ILE A 560 -11.74 -12.67 9.50
C ILE A 560 -10.63 -13.32 8.67
N SER A 561 -10.29 -14.56 9.00
CA SER A 561 -9.31 -15.36 8.28
C SER A 561 -9.91 -16.61 7.61
N GLN A 562 -11.14 -16.98 8.01
CA GLN A 562 -11.81 -18.17 7.51
C GLN A 562 -13.23 -17.82 7.05
N LEU A 563 -13.65 -18.41 5.95
CA LEU A 563 -15.01 -18.30 5.46
C LEU A 563 -15.64 -19.70 5.56
N ASP A 564 -16.68 -19.82 6.42
CA ASP A 564 -17.41 -21.06 6.55
C ASP A 564 -18.11 -21.41 5.24
N SER A 565 -18.79 -20.43 4.65
CA SER A 565 -19.51 -20.61 3.40
C SER A 565 -19.40 -19.38 2.51
N ILE A 566 -19.22 -19.58 1.22
CA ILE A 566 -19.43 -18.57 0.19
C ILE A 566 -20.73 -18.95 -0.55
N VAL A 567 -21.73 -18.07 -0.50
CA VAL A 567 -23.01 -18.30 -1.16
C VAL A 567 -23.12 -17.39 -2.38
N LEU A 568 -23.34 -17.98 -3.53
CA LEU A 568 -23.50 -17.30 -4.81
C LEU A 568 -24.96 -17.40 -5.24
N THR A 569 -25.67 -16.28 -5.20
CA THR A 569 -27.13 -16.29 -5.49
C THR A 569 -27.44 -16.28 -6.98
N ASN A 570 -26.49 -15.88 -7.82
CA ASN A 570 -26.61 -15.95 -9.28
C ASN A 570 -25.46 -16.75 -9.87
N ALA A 571 -25.77 -17.69 -10.76
CA ALA A 571 -24.81 -18.63 -11.37
C ALA A 571 -23.92 -18.01 -12.49
N SER A 572 -24.09 -16.73 -12.80
CA SER A 572 -23.33 -16.02 -13.87
C SER A 572 -21.89 -15.65 -13.49
N LEU A 573 -21.30 -16.33 -12.55
CA LEU A 573 -19.87 -16.20 -12.24
C LEU A 573 -18.99 -16.61 -13.42
N GLU A 574 -18.78 -15.70 -14.37
CA GLU A 574 -17.90 -15.93 -15.50
C GLU A 574 -16.42 -15.97 -15.11
N ASP A 575 -16.06 -15.35 -13.97
CA ASP A 575 -14.68 -15.29 -13.51
C ASP A 575 -14.40 -16.32 -12.39
N SER A 576 -14.15 -17.55 -12.79
CA SER A 576 -13.60 -18.59 -11.89
C SER A 576 -12.31 -18.14 -11.18
N ASP A 577 -11.58 -17.17 -11.75
CA ASP A 577 -10.32 -16.69 -11.23
C ASP A 577 -10.48 -15.83 -9.97
N ASP A 578 -11.50 -14.97 -9.90
CA ASP A 578 -11.79 -14.18 -8.68
C ASP A 578 -12.23 -15.07 -7.51
N LEU A 579 -13.00 -16.11 -7.78
CA LEU A 579 -13.39 -17.09 -6.77
C LEU A 579 -12.19 -17.92 -6.30
N LYS A 580 -11.33 -18.36 -7.23
CA LYS A 580 -10.08 -19.04 -6.89
C LYS A 580 -9.18 -18.16 -6.02
N GLU A 581 -9.05 -16.86 -6.33
CA GLU A 581 -8.27 -15.91 -5.52
C GLU A 581 -8.84 -15.81 -4.09
N LEU A 582 -10.17 -15.74 -3.92
CA LEU A 582 -10.82 -15.71 -2.60
C LEU A 582 -10.59 -17.02 -1.82
N ILE A 583 -10.77 -18.18 -2.47
CA ILE A 583 -10.52 -19.50 -1.85
C ILE A 583 -9.06 -19.64 -1.42
N GLN A 584 -8.14 -19.11 -2.19
CA GLN A 584 -6.71 -19.13 -1.86
C GLN A 584 -6.31 -18.11 -0.79
N ASP A 585 -7.00 -16.95 -0.70
CA ASP A 585 -6.72 -15.93 0.30
C ASP A 585 -7.35 -16.25 1.66
N PHE A 586 -8.47 -17.01 1.69
CA PHE A 586 -9.19 -17.43 2.89
C PHE A 586 -9.37 -18.95 2.89
N SER A 587 -9.32 -19.54 4.09
CA SER A 587 -9.71 -20.96 4.24
C SER A 587 -11.22 -21.06 4.10
N VAL A 588 -11.72 -21.52 2.95
CA VAL A 588 -13.15 -21.66 2.67
C VAL A 588 -13.56 -23.11 2.90
N SER A 589 -14.62 -23.35 3.69
CA SER A 589 -15.08 -24.70 3.98
C SER A 589 -16.06 -25.24 2.92
N GLU A 590 -16.99 -24.39 2.45
CA GLU A 590 -17.91 -24.76 1.38
C GLU A 590 -18.21 -23.58 0.45
N VAL A 591 -18.54 -23.89 -0.79
CA VAL A 591 -19.09 -22.94 -1.76
C VAL A 591 -20.45 -23.47 -2.18
N VAL A 592 -21.49 -22.65 -2.00
CA VAL A 592 -22.87 -22.98 -2.33
C VAL A 592 -23.36 -22.10 -3.46
N VAL A 593 -23.81 -22.71 -4.54
CA VAL A 593 -24.24 -22.00 -5.74
C VAL A 593 -25.73 -22.26 -5.99
N SER A 594 -26.49 -21.22 -6.29
CA SER A 594 -27.87 -21.37 -6.77
C SER A 594 -27.87 -22.06 -8.12
N LYS A 595 -28.60 -23.17 -8.23
CA LYS A 595 -28.70 -23.94 -9.46
C LYS A 595 -29.73 -23.33 -10.39
N ASN A 596 -29.28 -22.67 -11.44
CA ASN A 596 -30.14 -22.37 -12.57
C ASN A 596 -30.14 -23.59 -13.50
N PRO A 597 -31.29 -24.25 -13.76
CA PRO A 597 -31.35 -25.53 -14.47
C PRO A 597 -30.83 -25.48 -15.93
N SER A 598 -30.70 -24.30 -16.51
CA SER A 598 -30.33 -24.12 -17.91
C SER A 598 -28.81 -24.16 -18.20
N GLU A 599 -27.95 -24.07 -17.19
CA GLU A 599 -26.50 -24.02 -17.39
C GLU A 599 -25.77 -24.95 -16.42
N LYS A 600 -25.37 -26.12 -16.94
CA LYS A 600 -24.33 -26.93 -16.28
C LYS A 600 -22.98 -26.27 -16.51
N ARG A 601 -22.56 -25.39 -15.62
CA ARG A 601 -21.18 -24.88 -15.63
C ARG A 601 -20.35 -25.68 -14.65
N ASP A 602 -19.30 -26.27 -15.18
CA ASP A 602 -18.31 -26.98 -14.39
C ASP A 602 -17.33 -25.92 -13.84
N PHE A 603 -17.31 -25.70 -12.53
CA PHE A 603 -16.38 -24.77 -11.88
C PHE A 603 -14.93 -25.27 -11.89
N GLY A 604 -14.64 -26.36 -12.61
CA GLY A 604 -13.33 -26.97 -12.67
C GLY A 604 -12.89 -27.56 -11.33
N GLU A 605 -11.63 -27.92 -11.24
CA GLU A 605 -11.01 -28.44 -10.01
C GLU A 605 -10.85 -27.31 -8.97
N LEU A 606 -11.91 -27.06 -8.19
CA LEU A 606 -11.80 -26.28 -6.96
C LEU A 606 -11.54 -27.28 -5.83
N ASP A 607 -10.47 -27.07 -5.06
CA ASP A 607 -10.13 -27.89 -3.88
C ASP A 607 -11.10 -27.70 -2.70
N VAL A 608 -12.34 -27.27 -2.97
CA VAL A 608 -13.37 -26.97 -1.97
C VAL A 608 -14.66 -27.67 -2.34
N LEU A 609 -15.39 -28.11 -1.34
CA LEU A 609 -16.69 -28.77 -1.48
C LEU A 609 -17.68 -27.80 -2.14
N THR A 610 -17.90 -27.93 -3.45
CA THR A 610 -18.89 -27.14 -4.18
C THR A 610 -20.22 -27.84 -4.18
N GLN A 611 -21.24 -27.20 -3.64
CA GLN A 611 -22.59 -27.78 -3.54
C GLN A 611 -23.58 -26.89 -4.31
N TYR A 612 -24.45 -27.54 -5.06
CA TYR A 612 -25.52 -26.88 -5.80
C TYR A 612 -26.81 -26.94 -5.01
N GLN A 613 -27.45 -25.80 -4.79
CA GLN A 613 -28.73 -25.70 -4.12
C GLN A 613 -29.86 -25.73 -5.15
N GLU A 614 -30.81 -26.66 -4.99
CA GLU A 614 -32.09 -26.66 -5.68
C GLU A 614 -33.08 -25.77 -4.90
N ILE A 615 -34.22 -25.41 -5.54
CA ILE A 615 -35.27 -24.63 -4.91
C ILE A 615 -35.67 -25.28 -3.60
N GLY A 616 -35.64 -24.56 -2.50
CA GLY A 616 -35.96 -25.02 -1.17
C GLY A 616 -35.10 -24.39 -0.07
N GLU A 617 -35.34 -24.79 1.16
CA GLU A 617 -34.60 -24.29 2.35
C GLU A 617 -33.36 -25.13 2.60
N ARG A 618 -32.26 -24.47 2.94
CA ARG A 618 -30.99 -25.08 3.35
C ARG A 618 -30.42 -24.33 4.57
N GLN A 619 -29.84 -25.10 5.48
CA GLN A 619 -29.04 -24.55 6.58
C GLN A 619 -27.55 -24.61 6.21
N LEU A 620 -26.87 -23.46 6.27
CA LEU A 620 -25.44 -23.32 6.05
C LEU A 620 -24.64 -23.71 7.31
N LEU A 621 -23.35 -23.95 7.17
CA LEU A 621 -22.45 -24.30 8.30
C LEU A 621 -22.47 -23.24 9.42
N SER A 622 -22.62 -21.97 9.06
CA SER A 622 -22.74 -20.84 10.01
C SER A 622 -24.09 -20.76 10.74
N GLY A 623 -25.02 -21.70 10.50
CA GLY A 623 -26.38 -21.66 11.06
C GLY A 623 -27.36 -20.75 10.32
N VAL A 624 -26.92 -20.06 9.27
CA VAL A 624 -27.79 -19.27 8.40
C VAL A 624 -28.71 -20.19 7.60
N LYS A 625 -29.98 -19.88 7.57
CA LYS A 625 -30.93 -20.56 6.69
C LYS A 625 -31.07 -19.80 5.38
N TRP A 626 -30.93 -20.51 4.29
CA TRP A 626 -31.09 -19.97 2.95
C TRP A 626 -32.23 -20.68 2.23
N GLU A 627 -33.16 -19.89 1.71
CA GLU A 627 -34.32 -20.33 0.97
C GLU A 627 -34.34 -19.68 -0.41
N LEU A 628 -34.41 -20.49 -1.46
CA LEU A 628 -34.60 -20.02 -2.82
C LEU A 628 -36.08 -19.94 -3.15
N ILE A 629 -36.54 -18.70 -3.45
CA ILE A 629 -37.96 -18.42 -3.75
C ILE A 629 -38.13 -18.46 -5.28
N PRO A 630 -39.01 -19.33 -5.80
CA PRO A 630 -39.27 -19.44 -7.23
C PRO A 630 -39.96 -18.20 -7.78
N ALA A 631 -39.70 -17.88 -9.04
CA ALA A 631 -40.46 -16.86 -9.77
C ALA A 631 -41.96 -17.26 -9.88
N ASN A 632 -42.83 -16.29 -9.83
CA ASN A 632 -44.28 -16.50 -9.92
C ASN A 632 -44.64 -17.37 -11.13
N GLY A 633 -45.09 -18.60 -10.86
CA GLY A 633 -45.57 -19.54 -11.88
C GLY A 633 -44.52 -20.47 -12.52
N SER A 634 -43.27 -20.30 -12.24
CA SER A 634 -42.19 -21.15 -12.75
C SER A 634 -41.52 -21.94 -11.60
N LYS A 635 -41.54 -23.28 -11.66
CA LYS A 635 -40.76 -24.11 -10.74
C LYS A 635 -39.24 -24.17 -11.11
N LYS A 636 -38.83 -23.42 -12.11
CA LYS A 636 -37.46 -23.56 -12.69
C LYS A 636 -36.64 -22.27 -12.62
N GLU A 637 -37.24 -21.11 -12.40
CA GLU A 637 -36.55 -19.83 -12.30
C GLU A 637 -36.59 -19.30 -10.89
N VAL A 638 -35.44 -18.87 -10.36
CA VAL A 638 -35.34 -18.26 -9.03
C VAL A 638 -35.49 -16.77 -9.19
N GLN A 639 -36.45 -16.16 -8.48
CA GLN A 639 -36.69 -14.73 -8.50
C GLN A 639 -36.04 -14.00 -7.32
N SER A 640 -35.78 -14.71 -6.23
CA SER A 640 -35.17 -14.12 -5.06
C SER A 640 -34.59 -15.18 -4.12
N SER A 641 -33.62 -14.76 -3.32
CA SER A 641 -33.01 -15.56 -2.25
C SER A 641 -33.36 -14.93 -0.91
N MET A 642 -33.90 -15.73 0.01
CA MET A 642 -34.18 -15.30 1.37
C MET A 642 -33.19 -15.93 2.33
N PHE A 643 -32.57 -15.09 3.14
CA PHE A 643 -31.64 -15.53 4.20
C PHE A 643 -32.28 -15.22 5.55
N THR A 644 -32.38 -16.22 6.42
CA THR A 644 -32.89 -16.06 7.78
C THR A 644 -31.72 -16.22 8.75
N ILE A 645 -31.43 -15.14 9.47
CA ILE A 645 -30.34 -15.07 10.45
C ILE A 645 -30.98 -14.66 11.78
N GLN A 646 -30.95 -15.53 12.78
CA GLN A 646 -31.58 -15.28 14.10
C GLN A 646 -33.07 -14.84 14.06
N GLY A 647 -33.80 -15.26 13.06
CA GLY A 647 -35.19 -14.87 12.86
C GLY A 647 -35.40 -13.58 12.06
N GLU A 648 -34.37 -12.81 11.80
CA GLU A 648 -34.40 -11.71 10.82
C GLU A 648 -34.31 -12.26 9.40
N ARG A 649 -35.07 -11.70 8.49
CA ARG A 649 -35.15 -12.15 7.10
C ARG A 649 -34.53 -11.10 6.19
N ILE A 650 -33.50 -11.49 5.43
CA ILE A 650 -32.86 -10.67 4.40
C ILE A 650 -33.29 -11.22 3.04
N LEU A 651 -34.07 -10.45 2.31
CA LEU A 651 -34.52 -10.80 0.97
C LEU A 651 -33.57 -10.17 -0.06
N ILE A 652 -32.94 -11.01 -0.88
CA ILE A 652 -32.16 -10.58 -2.02
C ILE A 652 -33.00 -10.85 -3.27
N VAL A 653 -33.53 -9.80 -3.88
CA VAL A 653 -34.32 -9.89 -5.12
C VAL A 653 -33.33 -9.94 -6.29
N GLU A 654 -33.50 -10.92 -7.16
CA GLU A 654 -32.75 -11.05 -8.42
C GLU A 654 -33.57 -10.33 -9.50
N ASP A 655 -33.02 -9.23 -10.07
CA ASP A 655 -33.65 -8.48 -11.17
C ASP A 655 -33.40 -9.16 -12.50
#